data_5ca8d41afbed7757ac243abd940231f8
#
_entry.id   5ca8d41afbed7757ac243abd940231f8
#
_cell.length_a   1.000
_cell.length_b   1.000
_cell.length_c   1.000
_cell.angle_alpha   90.00
_cell.angle_beta   90.00
_cell.angle_gamma   90.00
#
_symmetry.space_group_name_H-M   'P 1'
#
loop_
_entity.id
_entity.type
_entity.pdbx_description
1 polymer ?
#
loop_
_entity_poly.entity_id
_entity_poly.type
_entity_poly.pdbx_seq_one_letter_code
_entity_poly.pdbx_strand_id
1 'polypeptide(L)'
;MGLFMAHQQEIVALKKFVRATNFLATSQIYLKKNVLHKRALEHSDIKPRLLGHWGTCPGINFVYANVNRLITKHNRSFVYLVGPGHGFPAVQANLFMEGSLSHFYPDIIPYNEEGITDICQKFSAAYGYPSHANPEAPGQILEGGELGYSLSVAWGAVLDNPDLIAACLIGDGESETGPLAASWYANRLVSPKNNGAVLPIVHINGYKISGPTRMGRMSHEELDLEFRGLGYHPIIVDDELEEDVYVQMAAAMDKSYEMINDIQTRARAGEDIVKPRWPVILMRTAKGWTGTAEFNGKKLEGNCESHQVIVNKCASDKAHLDALNTWLASYKFGELYSINDQGELIFDEDIQSLLPPKELTCGRQHLSYGGEVVRALAQPDLEKLAYGAETPRGQRGLSMYKMGEWMRDAFKLNRDQRNLRIFCPDETYSNQLQAVFEETSRAWQWPIESWDEDMSRDGRVIELLSENLLFGMLHGYTVTGRHAMFPTYEAFSQVVSSMADQYCKYVYASQGVHFRKPVPACNVVLSSLLERQDHNGYSHQNPSFLGAMLEKHPKIISAYLPADGNSTLVYTERAYADRDKLNILVAGKKELPQWLTLDEARQQAKDGVMVWDFASDANPDVVLVGCGDYVTQEAMASLVLIRELLPRVRIRFVSVTELTSSGLGSLEFQSKPWLMDEVFTADKGVVFNYHGYPNTIKKLVFDYKGSDRFRIKGYEEEGSTTTPFDMGVRNGTSRYHLVIDMAYKLFQQGVIDETQHVAITTDMLQRLVDHRNYIKANGVDPESIENWVWTR
;
A
#
# COMPACT_ATOMS: atom_id res chain seq x y z
N MET A 1 -26.22 35.83 -25.18
CA MET A 1 -26.50 36.59 -23.96
C MET A 1 -26.77 35.65 -22.77
N GLY A 2 -27.69 34.68 -22.86
CA GLY A 2 -27.98 33.72 -21.75
C GLY A 2 -26.81 32.85 -21.36
N LEU A 3 -26.05 32.26 -22.28
CA LEU A 3 -24.86 31.43 -22.00
C LEU A 3 -23.72 32.23 -21.36
N PHE A 4 -23.53 33.48 -21.77
CA PHE A 4 -22.52 34.37 -21.18
C PHE A 4 -22.87 34.75 -19.75
N MET A 5 -24.16 35.04 -19.48
CA MET A 5 -24.62 35.34 -18.11
C MET A 5 -24.55 34.13 -17.18
N ALA A 6 -24.88 32.92 -17.66
CA ALA A 6 -24.77 31.68 -16.89
C ALA A 6 -23.29 31.39 -16.51
N HIS A 7 -22.37 31.55 -17.45
CA HIS A 7 -20.92 31.40 -17.19
C HIS A 7 -20.41 32.40 -16.16
N GLN A 8 -20.86 33.68 -16.24
CA GLN A 8 -20.49 34.70 -15.27
C GLN A 8 -20.98 34.36 -13.84
N GLN A 9 -22.18 33.78 -13.72
CA GLN A 9 -22.74 33.37 -12.44
C GLN A 9 -21.98 32.17 -11.84
N GLU A 10 -21.56 31.21 -12.66
CA GLU A 10 -20.68 30.11 -12.21
C GLU A 10 -19.35 30.65 -11.62
N ILE A 11 -18.72 31.63 -12.23
CA ILE A 11 -17.48 32.23 -11.73
C ILE A 11 -17.72 32.93 -10.39
N VAL A 12 -18.83 33.65 -10.23
CA VAL A 12 -19.21 34.26 -8.94
C VAL A 12 -19.39 33.20 -7.88
N ALA A 13 -20.07 32.08 -8.19
CA ALA A 13 -20.30 30.97 -7.30
C ALA A 13 -18.97 30.31 -6.85
N LEU A 14 -18.05 30.05 -7.80
CA LEU A 14 -16.72 29.53 -7.51
C LEU A 14 -15.94 30.44 -6.56
N LYS A 15 -15.93 31.77 -6.80
CA LYS A 15 -15.27 32.74 -5.93
C LYS A 15 -15.85 32.75 -4.51
N LYS A 16 -17.17 32.69 -4.37
CA LYS A 16 -17.84 32.60 -3.05
C LYS A 16 -17.49 31.33 -2.32
N PHE A 17 -17.54 30.19 -3.02
CA PHE A 17 -17.23 28.87 -2.45
C PHE A 17 -15.77 28.82 -1.93
N VAL A 18 -14.81 29.27 -2.75
CA VAL A 18 -13.39 29.29 -2.36
C VAL A 18 -13.14 30.25 -1.19
N ARG A 19 -13.82 31.42 -1.16
CA ARG A 19 -13.77 32.33 -0.01
C ARG A 19 -14.25 31.65 1.29
N ALA A 20 -15.37 30.94 1.24
CA ALA A 20 -15.92 30.24 2.38
C ALA A 20 -14.99 29.12 2.89
N THR A 21 -14.48 28.29 2.00
CA THR A 21 -13.58 27.18 2.35
C THR A 21 -12.21 27.67 2.81
N ASN A 22 -11.66 28.76 2.25
CA ASN A 22 -10.42 29.39 2.72
C ASN A 22 -10.59 29.98 4.12
N PHE A 23 -11.72 30.64 4.39
CA PHE A 23 -12.04 31.12 5.74
C PHE A 23 -12.09 29.97 6.75
N LEU A 24 -12.81 28.88 6.44
CA LEU A 24 -12.92 27.73 7.32
C LEU A 24 -11.57 27.02 7.54
N ALA A 25 -10.75 26.90 6.49
CA ALA A 25 -9.41 26.34 6.61
C ALA A 25 -8.51 27.20 7.52
N THR A 26 -8.55 28.53 7.38
CA THR A 26 -7.81 29.45 8.23
C THR A 26 -8.30 29.36 9.68
N SER A 27 -9.63 29.36 9.88
CA SER A 27 -10.24 29.27 11.23
C SER A 27 -9.82 28.02 11.98
N GLN A 28 -9.72 26.87 11.31
CA GLN A 28 -9.21 25.61 11.88
C GLN A 28 -7.78 25.73 12.40
N ILE A 29 -6.93 26.48 11.72
CA ILE A 29 -5.52 26.66 12.12
C ILE A 29 -5.43 27.53 13.37
N TYR A 30 -6.23 28.58 13.47
CA TYR A 30 -6.04 29.65 14.46
C TYR A 30 -7.04 29.69 15.61
N LEU A 31 -8.34 29.38 15.36
CA LEU A 31 -9.40 29.77 16.28
C LEU A 31 -9.87 28.63 17.19
N LYS A 32 -10.16 28.98 18.44
CA LYS A 32 -10.91 28.14 19.40
C LYS A 32 -12.24 28.74 19.83
N LYS A 33 -12.46 30.06 19.57
CA LYS A 33 -13.70 30.78 19.81
C LYS A 33 -13.92 31.80 18.69
N ASN A 34 -15.13 32.36 18.61
CA ASN A 34 -15.49 33.33 17.57
C ASN A 34 -15.18 32.79 16.16
N VAL A 35 -15.43 31.50 15.94
CA VAL A 35 -15.04 30.76 14.73
C VAL A 35 -15.71 31.25 13.45
N LEU A 36 -16.82 31.98 13.57
CA LEU A 36 -17.52 32.65 12.47
C LEU A 36 -17.10 34.11 12.30
N HIS A 37 -16.11 34.59 13.09
CA HIS A 37 -15.60 35.98 13.03
C HIS A 37 -16.71 37.05 13.15
N LYS A 38 -17.66 36.85 14.04
CA LYS A 38 -18.82 37.74 14.27
C LYS A 38 -18.42 39.09 14.88
N ARG A 39 -17.25 39.17 15.48
CA ARG A 39 -16.60 40.38 16.03
C ARG A 39 -15.10 40.34 15.73
N ALA A 40 -14.42 41.44 15.96
CA ALA A 40 -12.96 41.47 15.93
C ALA A 40 -12.36 40.43 16.90
N LEU A 41 -11.23 39.83 16.51
CA LEU A 41 -10.55 38.82 17.31
C LEU A 41 -9.92 39.39 18.57
N GLU A 42 -9.96 38.59 19.62
CA GLU A 42 -9.22 38.82 20.86
C GLU A 42 -8.16 37.72 21.03
N HIS A 43 -7.09 37.97 21.79
CA HIS A 43 -6.10 36.93 22.11
C HIS A 43 -6.72 35.66 22.71
N SER A 44 -7.84 35.80 23.42
CA SER A 44 -8.62 34.70 24.01
C SER A 44 -9.32 33.80 22.98
N ASP A 45 -9.48 34.25 21.73
CA ASP A 45 -10.09 33.47 20.65
C ASP A 45 -9.09 32.49 20.00
N ILE A 46 -7.79 32.73 20.21
CA ILE A 46 -6.71 32.02 19.55
C ILE A 46 -6.37 30.75 20.30
N LYS A 47 -6.10 29.69 19.58
CA LYS A 47 -5.62 28.39 20.11
C LYS A 47 -4.28 28.59 20.84
N PRO A 48 -4.03 27.84 21.92
CA PRO A 48 -2.76 27.93 22.65
C PRO A 48 -1.57 27.37 21.86
N ARG A 49 -1.84 26.48 20.91
CA ARG A 49 -0.86 25.88 20.00
C ARG A 49 -1.39 25.98 18.58
N LEU A 50 -0.68 26.72 17.75
CA LEU A 50 -1.04 26.90 16.34
C LEU A 50 -0.31 25.86 15.49
N LEU A 51 -1.07 25.02 14.79
CA LEU A 51 -0.59 23.96 13.94
C LEU A 51 -1.42 23.93 12.63
N GLY A 52 -0.80 23.54 11.54
CA GLY A 52 -1.44 23.40 10.24
C GLY A 52 -0.59 24.01 9.12
N HIS A 53 -0.98 23.73 7.90
CA HIS A 53 -0.25 24.13 6.69
C HIS A 53 -1.19 24.93 5.79
N TRP A 54 -1.06 26.25 5.85
CA TRP A 54 -1.89 27.15 5.03
C TRP A 54 -1.53 27.11 3.56
N GLY A 55 -0.23 27.01 3.25
CA GLY A 55 0.34 27.32 1.93
C GLY A 55 -0.29 26.61 0.74
N THR A 56 -0.79 25.40 0.93
CA THR A 56 -1.45 24.61 -0.12
C THR A 56 -2.98 24.62 -0.03
N CYS A 57 -3.57 25.07 1.09
CA CYS A 57 -5.02 25.06 1.30
C CYS A 57 -5.80 25.79 0.20
N PRO A 58 -5.40 26.99 -0.25
CA PRO A 58 -6.14 27.72 -1.29
C PRO A 58 -6.25 26.94 -2.60
N GLY A 59 -5.17 26.30 -3.03
CA GLY A 59 -5.17 25.47 -4.24
C GLY A 59 -6.06 24.24 -4.11
N ILE A 60 -6.05 23.58 -2.94
CA ILE A 60 -6.94 22.45 -2.65
C ILE A 60 -8.40 22.89 -2.75
N ASN A 61 -8.78 23.99 -2.10
CA ASN A 61 -10.13 24.55 -2.12
C ASN A 61 -10.57 24.95 -3.53
N PHE A 62 -9.67 25.54 -4.29
CA PHE A 62 -9.93 26.01 -5.65
C PHE A 62 -10.21 24.84 -6.60
N VAL A 63 -9.41 23.77 -6.52
CA VAL A 63 -9.63 22.57 -7.32
C VAL A 63 -10.90 21.85 -6.88
N TYR A 64 -11.14 21.70 -5.58
CA TYR A 64 -12.34 21.05 -5.04
C TYR A 64 -13.63 21.73 -5.53
N ALA A 65 -13.69 23.06 -5.48
CA ALA A 65 -14.83 23.83 -5.99
C ALA A 65 -15.12 23.53 -7.48
N ASN A 66 -14.06 23.43 -8.29
CA ASN A 66 -14.18 23.10 -9.71
C ASN A 66 -14.57 21.63 -9.95
N VAL A 67 -14.13 20.69 -9.11
CA VAL A 67 -14.57 19.29 -9.14
C VAL A 67 -16.08 19.23 -8.82
N ASN A 68 -16.54 19.91 -7.78
CA ASN A 68 -17.97 20.00 -7.45
C ASN A 68 -18.78 20.55 -8.63
N ARG A 69 -18.28 21.59 -9.30
CA ARG A 69 -18.92 22.16 -10.51
C ARG A 69 -19.05 21.12 -11.62
N LEU A 70 -18.01 20.33 -11.89
CA LEU A 70 -18.06 19.28 -12.90
C LEU A 70 -19.05 18.16 -12.52
N ILE A 71 -19.06 17.73 -11.25
CA ILE A 71 -20.00 16.72 -10.77
C ILE A 71 -21.44 17.23 -10.97
N THR A 72 -21.74 18.45 -10.54
CA THR A 72 -23.06 19.07 -10.66
C THR A 72 -23.49 19.21 -12.12
N LYS A 73 -22.58 19.65 -12.99
CA LYS A 73 -22.84 19.89 -14.41
C LYS A 73 -23.10 18.61 -15.21
N HIS A 74 -22.37 17.53 -14.89
CA HIS A 74 -22.35 16.31 -15.69
C HIS A 74 -22.97 15.09 -15.00
N ASN A 75 -23.35 15.22 -13.73
CA ASN A 75 -23.88 14.11 -12.90
C ASN A 75 -22.92 12.89 -12.94
N ARG A 76 -21.60 13.14 -12.88
CA ARG A 76 -20.55 12.13 -13.05
C ARG A 76 -19.90 11.82 -11.70
N SER A 77 -19.52 10.57 -11.51
CA SER A 77 -18.84 10.09 -10.30
C SER A 77 -17.38 10.53 -10.27
N PHE A 78 -16.97 11.22 -9.20
CA PHE A 78 -15.60 11.63 -8.96
C PHE A 78 -15.12 11.15 -7.59
N VAL A 79 -13.83 10.83 -7.50
CA VAL A 79 -13.07 10.81 -6.24
C VAL A 79 -12.04 11.92 -6.27
N TYR A 80 -11.78 12.55 -5.13
CA TYR A 80 -10.79 13.62 -5.02
C TYR A 80 -9.63 13.17 -4.15
N LEU A 81 -8.45 13.01 -4.76
CA LEU A 81 -7.23 12.65 -4.06
C LEU A 81 -6.36 13.89 -3.87
N VAL A 82 -5.86 14.07 -2.66
CA VAL A 82 -5.02 15.21 -2.26
C VAL A 82 -3.61 14.70 -1.97
N GLY A 83 -2.70 14.88 -2.92
CA GLY A 83 -1.28 14.56 -2.76
C GLY A 83 -0.62 15.37 -1.64
N PRO A 84 -0.74 16.72 -1.61
CA PRO A 84 -0.28 17.51 -0.48
C PRO A 84 -1.20 17.36 0.75
N GLY A 85 -1.25 16.17 1.33
CA GLY A 85 -2.17 15.79 2.42
C GLY A 85 -2.04 16.64 3.69
N HIS A 86 -0.93 17.39 3.86
CA HIS A 86 -0.76 18.37 4.92
C HIS A 86 -1.72 19.57 4.79
N GLY A 87 -2.34 19.81 3.62
CA GLY A 87 -3.42 20.77 3.43
C GLY A 87 -4.79 20.32 3.98
N PHE A 88 -4.81 19.42 4.95
CA PHE A 88 -6.03 18.83 5.51
C PHE A 88 -7.08 19.83 6.03
N PRO A 89 -6.74 21.03 6.57
CA PRO A 89 -7.75 22.03 6.89
C PRO A 89 -8.67 22.38 5.72
N ALA A 90 -8.13 22.40 4.50
CA ALA A 90 -8.93 22.62 3.29
C ALA A 90 -9.84 21.41 2.99
N VAL A 91 -9.34 20.18 3.17
CA VAL A 91 -10.14 18.97 2.97
C VAL A 91 -11.33 18.96 3.95
N GLN A 92 -11.10 19.19 5.24
CA GLN A 92 -12.17 19.27 6.24
C GLN A 92 -13.16 20.41 5.94
N ALA A 93 -12.68 21.58 5.51
CA ALA A 93 -13.54 22.69 5.13
C ALA A 93 -14.50 22.31 4.00
N ASN A 94 -13.99 21.67 2.94
CA ASN A 94 -14.81 21.22 1.82
C ASN A 94 -15.82 20.13 2.23
N LEU A 95 -15.38 19.14 3.01
CA LEU A 95 -16.25 18.07 3.50
C LEU A 95 -17.34 18.60 4.44
N PHE A 96 -17.07 19.68 5.20
CA PHE A 96 -18.08 20.36 5.99
C PHE A 96 -19.07 21.09 5.06
N MET A 97 -18.57 21.87 4.10
CA MET A 97 -19.40 22.66 3.18
C MET A 97 -20.40 21.78 2.40
N GLU A 98 -19.99 20.60 1.95
CA GLU A 98 -20.86 19.65 1.24
C GLU A 98 -21.73 18.79 2.18
N GLY A 99 -21.59 18.96 3.49
CA GLY A 99 -22.37 18.25 4.51
C GLY A 99 -21.94 16.79 4.74
N SER A 100 -20.81 16.34 4.18
CA SER A 100 -20.31 14.96 4.37
C SER A 100 -19.87 14.71 5.80
N LEU A 101 -19.15 15.64 6.44
CA LEU A 101 -18.76 15.49 7.86
C LEU A 101 -19.99 15.36 8.76
N SER A 102 -20.97 16.24 8.60
CA SER A 102 -22.21 16.21 9.41
C SER A 102 -23.05 14.97 9.14
N HIS A 103 -22.95 14.38 7.94
CA HIS A 103 -23.63 13.13 7.63
C HIS A 103 -23.03 11.93 8.37
N PHE A 104 -21.69 11.82 8.40
CA PHE A 104 -21.03 10.69 9.04
C PHE A 104 -20.80 10.90 10.53
N TYR A 105 -20.76 12.14 11.02
CA TYR A 105 -20.52 12.52 12.41
C TYR A 105 -21.61 13.48 12.95
N PRO A 106 -22.91 13.16 12.82
CA PRO A 106 -23.98 14.11 13.12
C PRO A 106 -23.98 14.64 14.57
N ASP A 107 -23.59 13.78 15.52
CA ASP A 107 -23.58 14.13 16.95
C ASP A 107 -22.32 14.92 17.36
N ILE A 108 -21.30 14.94 16.53
CA ILE A 108 -20.00 15.57 16.82
C ILE A 108 -19.81 16.83 15.98
N ILE A 109 -20.15 16.77 14.70
CA ILE A 109 -19.99 17.85 13.74
C ILE A 109 -21.35 18.15 13.09
N PRO A 110 -22.33 18.70 13.84
CA PRO A 110 -23.60 19.10 13.26
C PRO A 110 -23.38 20.23 12.23
N TYR A 111 -24.32 20.39 11.28
CA TYR A 111 -24.21 21.38 10.19
C TYR A 111 -24.59 22.78 10.66
N ASN A 112 -23.87 23.29 11.66
CA ASN A 112 -24.11 24.58 12.33
C ASN A 112 -22.81 25.16 12.91
N GLU A 113 -22.90 26.23 13.70
CA GLU A 113 -21.74 26.88 14.34
C GLU A 113 -21.02 25.96 15.35
N GLU A 114 -21.74 25.04 15.99
CA GLU A 114 -21.11 24.07 16.92
C GLU A 114 -20.20 23.09 16.17
N GLY A 115 -20.63 22.59 14.99
CA GLY A 115 -19.80 21.74 14.16
C GLY A 115 -18.56 22.46 13.63
N ILE A 116 -18.66 23.73 13.20
CA ILE A 116 -17.49 24.56 12.84
C ILE A 116 -16.58 24.74 14.06
N THR A 117 -17.16 24.96 15.24
CA THR A 117 -16.38 25.11 16.48
C THR A 117 -15.63 23.83 16.80
N ASP A 118 -16.25 22.66 16.62
CA ASP A 118 -15.64 21.36 16.84
C ASP A 118 -14.42 21.16 15.93
N ILE A 119 -14.58 21.33 14.61
CA ILE A 119 -13.47 21.17 13.68
C ILE A 119 -12.34 22.17 13.93
N CYS A 120 -12.66 23.42 14.32
CA CYS A 120 -11.65 24.42 14.63
C CYS A 120 -10.88 24.08 15.91
N GLN A 121 -11.58 23.73 17.00
CA GLN A 121 -10.96 23.44 18.28
C GLN A 121 -10.13 22.15 18.26
N LYS A 122 -10.63 21.11 17.58
CA LYS A 122 -10.05 19.78 17.58
C LYS A 122 -9.03 19.54 16.46
N PHE A 123 -8.97 20.38 15.42
CA PHE A 123 -7.96 20.25 14.39
C PHE A 123 -6.55 20.28 14.99
N SER A 124 -5.78 19.21 14.79
CA SER A 124 -4.41 19.02 15.30
C SER A 124 -4.28 19.22 16.84
N ALA A 125 -5.32 18.95 17.58
CA ALA A 125 -5.35 18.96 19.02
C ALA A 125 -5.27 17.54 19.60
N ALA A 126 -4.94 17.42 20.89
CA ALA A 126 -4.95 16.13 21.59
C ALA A 126 -6.36 15.53 21.57
N TYR A 127 -6.47 14.26 21.18
CA TYR A 127 -7.73 13.54 20.95
C TYR A 127 -8.66 14.20 19.90
N GLY A 128 -8.09 15.04 19.04
CA GLY A 128 -8.79 15.69 17.95
C GLY A 128 -8.41 15.08 16.59
N TYR A 129 -8.63 15.86 15.53
CA TYR A 129 -8.39 15.42 14.16
C TYR A 129 -6.90 15.50 13.80
N PRO A 130 -6.37 14.52 13.05
CA PRO A 130 -5.01 14.59 12.51
C PRO A 130 -4.79 15.83 11.63
N SER A 131 -3.53 16.25 11.50
CA SER A 131 -3.16 17.40 10.67
C SER A 131 -3.03 17.09 9.17
N HIS A 132 -3.12 15.82 8.79
CA HIS A 132 -2.96 15.32 7.41
C HIS A 132 -4.18 14.52 6.98
N ALA A 133 -4.37 14.39 5.67
CA ALA A 133 -5.41 13.54 5.10
C ALA A 133 -5.31 12.10 5.64
N ASN A 134 -6.43 11.54 6.04
CA ASN A 134 -6.48 10.27 6.79
C ASN A 134 -7.86 9.60 6.62
N PRO A 135 -8.02 8.33 7.00
CA PRO A 135 -9.27 7.60 6.82
C PRO A 135 -10.45 8.06 7.70
N GLU A 136 -10.25 8.89 8.72
CA GLU A 136 -11.37 9.47 9.49
C GLU A 136 -12.16 10.49 8.65
N ALA A 137 -11.52 11.07 7.63
CA ALA A 137 -12.19 11.94 6.68
C ALA A 137 -12.89 11.11 5.60
N PRO A 138 -14.21 11.22 5.43
CA PRO A 138 -14.92 10.52 4.37
C PRO A 138 -14.40 10.94 2.99
N GLY A 139 -14.35 9.98 2.05
CA GLY A 139 -13.81 10.24 0.70
C GLY A 139 -12.30 10.14 0.55
N GLN A 140 -11.55 10.06 1.65
CA GLN A 140 -10.08 9.90 1.58
C GLN A 140 -9.72 8.41 1.49
N ILE A 141 -9.04 8.01 0.42
CA ILE A 141 -8.58 6.64 0.15
C ILE A 141 -7.06 6.49 0.28
N LEU A 142 -6.39 7.53 0.75
CA LEU A 142 -4.95 7.61 0.93
C LEU A 142 -4.64 8.31 2.26
N GLU A 143 -3.66 7.81 2.99
CA GLU A 143 -3.04 8.52 4.10
C GLU A 143 -2.07 9.56 3.52
N GLY A 144 -2.16 10.82 3.96
CA GLY A 144 -1.51 11.94 3.31
C GLY A 144 -0.19 12.39 3.95
N GLY A 145 0.43 11.61 4.80
CA GLY A 145 1.69 11.96 5.48
C GLY A 145 2.90 11.88 4.57
N GLU A 146 3.03 10.81 3.83
CA GLU A 146 4.11 10.61 2.85
C GLU A 146 3.69 11.10 1.47
N LEU A 147 4.58 11.82 0.79
CA LEU A 147 4.32 12.39 -0.53
C LEU A 147 4.77 11.45 -1.65
N GLY A 148 4.08 11.51 -2.79
CA GLY A 148 4.47 10.84 -4.03
C GLY A 148 3.61 9.64 -4.41
N TYR A 149 2.60 9.28 -3.64
CA TYR A 149 1.78 8.09 -3.90
C TYR A 149 0.40 8.41 -4.48
N SER A 150 -0.02 9.66 -4.44
CA SER A 150 -1.37 10.08 -4.83
C SER A 150 -1.75 9.66 -6.24
N LEU A 151 -0.87 9.89 -7.22
CA LEU A 151 -1.15 9.62 -8.63
C LEU A 151 -1.23 8.11 -8.93
N SER A 152 -0.37 7.28 -8.36
CA SER A 152 -0.43 5.82 -8.52
C SER A 152 -1.68 5.23 -7.88
N VAL A 153 -2.07 5.71 -6.70
CA VAL A 153 -3.32 5.31 -6.02
C VAL A 153 -4.54 5.73 -6.85
N ALA A 154 -4.54 6.95 -7.43
CA ALA A 154 -5.60 7.41 -8.33
C ALA A 154 -5.75 6.49 -9.55
N TRP A 155 -4.64 6.10 -10.18
CA TRP A 155 -4.65 5.15 -11.30
C TRP A 155 -5.18 3.78 -10.91
N GLY A 156 -4.85 3.30 -9.71
CA GLY A 156 -5.41 2.05 -9.17
C GLY A 156 -6.92 2.13 -8.94
N ALA A 157 -7.40 3.22 -8.36
CA ALA A 157 -8.82 3.42 -8.04
C ALA A 157 -9.73 3.42 -9.26
N VAL A 158 -9.26 3.87 -10.42
CA VAL A 158 -10.06 3.94 -11.64
C VAL A 158 -10.07 2.63 -12.43
N LEU A 159 -9.19 1.67 -12.12
CA LEU A 159 -9.19 0.37 -12.80
C LEU A 159 -10.50 -0.38 -12.55
N ASP A 160 -11.10 -0.88 -13.63
CA ASP A 160 -12.39 -1.59 -13.64
C ASP A 160 -13.56 -0.81 -12.99
N ASN A 161 -13.42 0.53 -12.93
CA ASN A 161 -14.43 1.51 -12.51
C ASN A 161 -14.74 2.47 -13.67
N PRO A 162 -15.39 2.03 -14.76
CA PRO A 162 -15.46 2.76 -16.02
C PRO A 162 -16.10 4.16 -15.92
N ASP A 163 -16.97 4.37 -14.93
CA ASP A 163 -17.67 5.64 -14.75
C ASP A 163 -17.00 6.60 -13.76
N LEU A 164 -15.91 6.16 -13.13
CA LEU A 164 -15.18 6.96 -12.15
C LEU A 164 -14.15 7.87 -12.84
N ILE A 165 -14.10 9.12 -12.40
CA ILE A 165 -12.97 10.02 -12.65
C ILE A 165 -12.27 10.30 -11.31
N ALA A 166 -10.98 10.05 -11.25
CA ALA A 166 -10.17 10.42 -10.10
C ALA A 166 -9.50 11.78 -10.38
N ALA A 167 -10.00 12.83 -9.76
CA ALA A 167 -9.32 14.13 -9.75
C ALA A 167 -8.18 14.05 -8.72
N CYS A 168 -6.95 14.05 -9.20
CA CYS A 168 -5.76 13.90 -8.37
C CYS A 168 -5.00 15.23 -8.32
N LEU A 169 -5.06 15.92 -7.18
CA LEU A 169 -4.27 17.10 -6.94
C LEU A 169 -2.86 16.71 -6.48
N ILE A 170 -1.87 17.14 -7.23
CA ILE A 170 -0.45 16.83 -7.04
C ILE A 170 0.27 18.13 -6.69
N GLY A 171 1.06 18.13 -5.62
CA GLY A 171 1.95 19.24 -5.31
C GLY A 171 3.18 19.25 -6.22
N ASP A 172 3.66 20.44 -6.60
CA ASP A 172 4.90 20.57 -7.38
C ASP A 172 6.14 20.04 -6.63
N GLY A 173 6.17 20.19 -5.30
CA GLY A 173 7.19 19.54 -4.46
C GLY A 173 7.05 18.02 -4.40
N GLU A 174 5.83 17.51 -4.36
CA GLU A 174 5.53 16.07 -4.45
C GLU A 174 6.01 15.49 -5.79
N SER A 175 5.93 16.27 -6.87
CA SER A 175 6.38 15.87 -8.21
C SER A 175 7.88 15.59 -8.30
N GLU A 176 8.69 16.01 -7.31
CA GLU A 176 10.11 15.72 -7.24
C GLU A 176 10.41 14.33 -6.63
N THR A 177 9.40 13.63 -6.10
CA THR A 177 9.59 12.29 -5.52
C THR A 177 9.70 11.21 -6.61
N GLY A 178 10.55 10.21 -6.38
CA GLY A 178 10.70 9.08 -7.31
C GLY A 178 9.40 8.32 -7.60
N PRO A 179 8.58 7.97 -6.59
CA PRO A 179 7.32 7.29 -6.81
C PRO A 179 6.34 8.08 -7.70
N LEU A 180 6.23 9.40 -7.51
CA LEU A 180 5.36 10.21 -8.37
C LEU A 180 5.90 10.32 -9.79
N ALA A 181 7.20 10.49 -9.95
CA ALA A 181 7.83 10.55 -11.28
C ALA A 181 7.52 9.29 -12.12
N ALA A 182 7.56 8.11 -11.51
CA ALA A 182 7.18 6.86 -12.16
C ALA A 182 5.67 6.77 -12.44
N SER A 183 4.83 7.40 -11.61
CA SER A 183 3.37 7.30 -11.70
C SER A 183 2.79 7.91 -12.99
N TRP A 184 3.50 8.83 -13.63
CA TRP A 184 3.11 9.37 -14.94
C TRP A 184 3.06 8.33 -16.05
N TYR A 185 3.77 7.21 -15.91
CA TYR A 185 3.78 6.14 -16.91
C TYR A 185 2.53 5.25 -16.90
N ALA A 186 1.66 5.36 -15.91
CA ALA A 186 0.43 4.57 -15.83
C ALA A 186 -0.54 4.81 -16.99
N ASN A 187 -0.49 5.96 -17.67
CA ASN A 187 -1.28 6.24 -18.86
C ASN A 187 -1.09 5.22 -20.01
N ARG A 188 0.00 4.43 -19.96
CA ARG A 188 0.31 3.36 -20.93
C ARG A 188 -0.37 2.04 -20.60
N LEU A 189 -0.93 1.92 -19.39
CA LEU A 189 -1.41 0.65 -18.82
C LEU A 189 -2.94 0.63 -18.66
N VAL A 190 -3.60 1.79 -18.72
CA VAL A 190 -5.02 1.92 -18.40
C VAL A 190 -5.86 2.10 -19.66
N SER A 191 -6.60 1.03 -20.01
CA SER A 191 -7.51 1.03 -21.16
C SER A 191 -8.68 2.00 -20.95
N PRO A 192 -8.98 2.91 -21.88
CA PRO A 192 -10.12 3.81 -21.78
C PRO A 192 -11.48 3.10 -21.94
N LYS A 193 -11.49 1.85 -22.42
CA LYS A 193 -12.71 1.09 -22.68
C LYS A 193 -13.39 0.62 -21.40
N ASN A 194 -12.64 -0.02 -20.49
CA ASN A 194 -13.20 -0.72 -19.34
C ASN A 194 -12.78 -0.12 -17.98
N ASN A 195 -12.03 0.99 -18.03
CA ASN A 195 -11.57 1.67 -16.82
C ASN A 195 -12.11 3.11 -16.79
N GLY A 196 -12.07 3.71 -15.61
CA GLY A 196 -12.27 5.14 -15.45
C GLY A 196 -11.11 5.96 -16.00
N ALA A 197 -11.00 7.19 -15.57
CA ALA A 197 -9.93 8.10 -15.97
C ALA A 197 -9.35 8.82 -14.76
N VAL A 198 -8.07 9.18 -14.83
CA VAL A 198 -7.46 10.10 -13.88
C VAL A 198 -7.37 11.48 -14.56
N LEU A 199 -7.77 12.51 -13.83
CA LEU A 199 -7.50 13.91 -14.16
C LEU A 199 -6.42 14.43 -13.20
N PRO A 200 -5.14 14.39 -13.59
CA PRO A 200 -4.08 14.95 -12.78
C PRO A 200 -4.13 16.48 -12.84
N ILE A 201 -3.98 17.13 -11.69
CA ILE A 201 -3.90 18.59 -11.56
C ILE A 201 -2.65 18.89 -10.75
N VAL A 202 -1.62 19.42 -11.38
CA VAL A 202 -0.37 19.80 -10.72
C VAL A 202 -0.50 21.22 -10.20
N HIS A 203 -0.52 21.38 -8.88
CA HIS A 203 -0.51 22.69 -8.23
C HIS A 203 0.93 23.19 -8.10
N ILE A 204 1.32 24.05 -9.02
CA ILE A 204 2.64 24.69 -9.09
C ILE A 204 2.61 25.97 -8.25
N ASN A 205 2.78 25.83 -6.93
CA ASN A 205 2.82 26.97 -6.02
C ASN A 205 4.25 27.54 -5.83
N GLY A 206 5.24 26.91 -6.43
CA GLY A 206 6.61 27.38 -6.54
C GLY A 206 7.54 27.07 -5.38
N TYR A 207 7.04 26.57 -4.23
CA TYR A 207 7.87 26.37 -3.04
C TYR A 207 7.52 25.13 -2.22
N LYS A 208 8.55 24.49 -1.70
CA LYS A 208 8.51 23.45 -0.66
C LYS A 208 8.47 24.07 0.75
N ILE A 209 8.92 23.33 1.76
CA ILE A 209 9.02 23.79 3.16
C ILE A 209 9.97 24.99 3.30
N SER A 210 11.13 24.95 2.64
CA SER A 210 12.21 25.94 2.83
C SER A 210 12.87 26.41 1.52
N GLY A 211 12.49 25.84 0.39
CA GLY A 211 13.11 26.15 -0.89
C GLY A 211 12.15 26.09 -2.08
N PRO A 212 12.56 26.59 -3.24
CA PRO A 212 11.77 26.57 -4.46
C PRO A 212 11.61 25.12 -4.99
N THR A 213 10.54 24.92 -5.76
CA THR A 213 10.36 23.68 -6.53
C THR A 213 10.96 23.82 -7.92
N ARG A 214 11.30 22.69 -8.55
CA ARG A 214 11.78 22.65 -9.93
C ARG A 214 10.72 23.26 -10.89
N MET A 215 9.50 22.76 -10.82
CA MET A 215 8.40 23.23 -11.68
C MET A 215 8.07 24.70 -11.47
N GLY A 216 8.23 25.23 -10.26
CA GLY A 216 8.05 26.66 -9.97
C GLY A 216 9.07 27.57 -10.65
N ARG A 217 10.13 27.03 -11.25
CA ARG A 217 11.15 27.77 -12.00
C ARG A 217 11.13 27.52 -13.51
N MET A 218 10.24 26.63 -13.97
CA MET A 218 10.09 26.32 -15.39
C MET A 218 9.17 27.34 -16.08
N SER A 219 9.47 27.63 -17.33
CA SER A 219 8.59 28.36 -18.22
C SER A 219 7.37 27.51 -18.62
N HIS A 220 6.34 28.16 -19.17
CA HIS A 220 5.19 27.46 -19.76
C HIS A 220 5.59 26.50 -20.87
N GLU A 221 6.55 26.88 -21.71
CA GLU A 221 7.07 26.04 -22.80
C GLU A 221 7.75 24.78 -22.26
N GLU A 222 8.62 24.92 -21.25
CA GLU A 222 9.30 23.77 -20.63
C GLU A 222 8.30 22.81 -19.99
N LEU A 223 7.28 23.32 -19.27
CA LEU A 223 6.21 22.52 -18.70
C LEU A 223 5.40 21.80 -19.78
N ASP A 224 5.01 22.49 -20.86
CA ASP A 224 4.26 21.90 -21.97
C ASP A 224 5.05 20.76 -22.64
N LEU A 225 6.33 20.98 -22.92
CA LEU A 225 7.21 19.98 -23.54
C LEU A 225 7.39 18.73 -22.64
N GLU A 226 7.58 18.92 -21.33
CA GLU A 226 7.75 17.81 -20.38
C GLU A 226 6.50 16.92 -20.36
N PHE A 227 5.32 17.48 -20.19
CA PHE A 227 4.10 16.69 -20.07
C PHE A 227 3.64 16.08 -21.41
N ARG A 228 3.92 16.75 -22.53
CA ARG A 228 3.75 16.11 -23.87
C ARG A 228 4.68 14.95 -24.07
N GLY A 229 5.92 15.04 -23.61
CA GLY A 229 6.89 13.94 -23.63
C GLY A 229 6.43 12.73 -22.80
N LEU A 230 5.78 12.98 -21.68
CA LEU A 230 5.16 11.93 -20.83
C LEU A 230 3.89 11.34 -21.45
N GLY A 231 3.37 11.89 -22.56
CA GLY A 231 2.21 11.38 -23.27
C GLY A 231 0.87 12.00 -22.86
N TYR A 232 0.89 13.15 -22.19
CA TYR A 232 -0.31 13.88 -21.79
C TYR A 232 -0.61 15.06 -22.74
N HIS A 233 -1.78 15.67 -22.52
CA HIS A 233 -2.15 16.95 -23.11
C HIS A 233 -2.20 17.99 -21.99
N PRO A 234 -1.15 18.82 -21.84
CA PRO A 234 -1.10 19.83 -20.80
C PRO A 234 -2.03 21.01 -21.10
N ILE A 235 -2.70 21.50 -20.05
CA ILE A 235 -3.54 22.71 -20.07
C ILE A 235 -3.02 23.60 -18.95
N ILE A 236 -2.51 24.77 -19.30
CA ILE A 236 -1.90 25.70 -18.34
C ILE A 236 -2.97 26.66 -17.81
N VAL A 237 -2.99 26.83 -16.50
CA VAL A 237 -3.76 27.83 -15.76
C VAL A 237 -2.78 28.61 -14.90
N ASP A 238 -2.76 29.94 -15.00
CA ASP A 238 -1.76 30.75 -14.30
C ASP A 238 -2.39 32.09 -13.85
N ASP A 239 -2.25 32.43 -12.58
CA ASP A 239 -2.80 33.62 -11.97
C ASP A 239 -2.06 34.91 -12.38
N GLU A 240 -0.91 34.82 -13.05
CA GLU A 240 -0.17 35.94 -13.63
C GLU A 240 -0.66 36.33 -15.04
N LEU A 241 -1.56 35.54 -15.67
CA LEU A 241 -2.14 35.89 -16.98
C LEU A 241 -3.23 36.97 -16.85
N GLU A 242 -3.50 37.70 -17.95
CA GLU A 242 -4.52 38.74 -17.97
C GLU A 242 -5.95 38.23 -17.67
N GLU A 243 -6.26 36.99 -18.08
CA GLU A 243 -7.55 36.36 -17.84
C GLU A 243 -7.67 35.89 -16.38
N ASP A 244 -8.83 36.19 -15.77
CA ASP A 244 -9.13 35.72 -14.40
C ASP A 244 -8.90 34.22 -14.23
N VAL A 245 -8.07 33.83 -13.26
CA VAL A 245 -7.69 32.43 -12.98
C VAL A 245 -8.89 31.53 -12.76
N TYR A 246 -10.01 32.06 -12.25
CA TYR A 246 -11.26 31.29 -12.10
C TYR A 246 -11.89 30.94 -13.45
N VAL A 247 -11.82 31.86 -14.41
CA VAL A 247 -12.30 31.62 -15.79
C VAL A 247 -11.41 30.61 -16.49
N GLN A 248 -10.08 30.80 -16.38
CA GLN A 248 -9.11 29.84 -16.93
C GLN A 248 -9.32 28.42 -16.38
N MET A 249 -9.45 28.30 -15.06
CA MET A 249 -9.61 26.96 -14.42
C MET A 249 -10.93 26.32 -14.79
N ALA A 250 -12.02 27.06 -14.83
CA ALA A 250 -13.31 26.53 -15.27
C ALA A 250 -13.26 25.99 -16.71
N ALA A 251 -12.62 26.74 -17.62
CA ALA A 251 -12.41 26.31 -19.00
C ALA A 251 -11.47 25.10 -19.12
N ALA A 252 -10.39 25.06 -18.35
CA ALA A 252 -9.45 23.94 -18.31
C ALA A 252 -10.12 22.64 -17.82
N MET A 253 -10.96 22.75 -16.80
CA MET A 253 -11.72 21.61 -16.25
C MET A 253 -12.77 21.09 -17.24
N ASP A 254 -13.51 21.99 -17.89
CA ASP A 254 -14.49 21.60 -18.94
C ASP A 254 -13.76 20.93 -20.11
N LYS A 255 -12.67 21.51 -20.60
CA LYS A 255 -11.87 20.94 -21.67
C LYS A 255 -11.32 19.56 -21.31
N SER A 256 -10.82 19.42 -20.08
CA SER A 256 -10.31 18.11 -19.58
C SER A 256 -11.42 17.06 -19.55
N TYR A 257 -12.60 17.42 -19.06
CA TYR A 257 -13.74 16.52 -19.02
C TYR A 257 -14.17 16.09 -20.45
N GLU A 258 -14.27 17.05 -21.38
CA GLU A 258 -14.60 16.76 -22.78
C GLU A 258 -13.60 15.81 -23.41
N MET A 259 -12.30 16.00 -23.19
CA MET A 259 -11.25 15.11 -23.71
C MET A 259 -11.35 13.71 -23.13
N ILE A 260 -11.54 13.59 -21.81
CA ILE A 260 -11.73 12.29 -21.14
C ILE A 260 -12.94 11.58 -21.74
N ASN A 261 -14.07 12.28 -21.85
CA ASN A 261 -15.31 11.72 -22.35
C ASN A 261 -15.20 11.29 -23.83
N ASP A 262 -14.52 12.09 -24.67
CA ASP A 262 -14.24 11.74 -26.08
C ASP A 262 -13.43 10.45 -26.18
N ILE A 263 -12.29 10.38 -25.48
CA ILE A 263 -11.41 9.20 -25.46
C ILE A 263 -12.20 7.95 -25.03
N GLN A 264 -12.95 8.05 -23.92
CA GLN A 264 -13.73 6.91 -23.40
C GLN A 264 -14.87 6.51 -24.35
N THR A 265 -15.58 7.46 -24.92
CA THR A 265 -16.72 7.20 -25.84
C THR A 265 -16.25 6.50 -27.10
N ARG A 266 -15.18 6.97 -27.72
CA ARG A 266 -14.58 6.34 -28.91
C ARG A 266 -14.05 4.93 -28.61
N ALA A 267 -13.33 4.74 -27.50
CA ALA A 267 -12.85 3.42 -27.11
C ALA A 267 -14.00 2.42 -26.85
N ARG A 268 -15.08 2.88 -26.20
CA ARG A 268 -16.28 2.06 -25.92
C ARG A 268 -17.09 1.77 -27.19
N ALA A 269 -17.02 2.64 -28.17
CA ALA A 269 -17.59 2.40 -29.49
C ALA A 269 -16.77 1.42 -30.36
N GLY A 270 -15.60 0.94 -29.85
CA GLY A 270 -14.77 -0.06 -30.51
C GLY A 270 -13.60 0.49 -31.29
N GLU A 271 -13.30 1.79 -31.21
CA GLU A 271 -12.09 2.35 -31.79
C GLU A 271 -10.83 1.87 -31.02
N ASP A 272 -9.81 1.41 -31.75
CA ASP A 272 -8.50 1.09 -31.19
C ASP A 272 -7.70 2.39 -30.97
N ILE A 273 -7.83 2.96 -29.78
CA ILE A 273 -7.11 4.20 -29.44
C ILE A 273 -5.69 3.87 -28.97
N VAL A 274 -4.73 4.15 -29.84
CA VAL A 274 -3.30 4.01 -29.55
C VAL A 274 -2.75 5.30 -28.96
N LYS A 275 -2.05 5.24 -27.84
CA LYS A 275 -1.48 6.38 -27.10
C LYS A 275 -2.55 7.43 -26.75
N PRO A 276 -3.58 7.08 -25.97
CA PRO A 276 -4.56 8.07 -25.54
C PRO A 276 -3.85 9.26 -24.86
N ARG A 277 -4.13 10.47 -25.34
CA ARG A 277 -3.55 11.71 -24.79
C ARG A 277 -4.47 12.26 -23.70
N TRP A 278 -4.36 11.72 -22.50
CA TRP A 278 -5.13 12.18 -21.35
C TRP A 278 -4.76 13.63 -20.99
N PRO A 279 -5.72 14.46 -20.56
CA PRO A 279 -5.42 15.81 -20.11
C PRO A 279 -4.64 15.81 -18.80
N VAL A 280 -3.84 16.87 -18.61
CA VAL A 280 -3.26 17.24 -17.31
C VAL A 280 -3.37 18.76 -17.16
N ILE A 281 -3.85 19.23 -16.00
CA ILE A 281 -3.90 20.66 -15.70
C ILE A 281 -2.63 21.05 -14.92
N LEU A 282 -1.93 22.07 -15.41
CA LEU A 282 -0.77 22.67 -14.77
C LEU A 282 -1.20 24.00 -14.18
N MET A 283 -1.60 23.97 -12.90
CA MET A 283 -2.19 25.12 -12.22
C MET A 283 -1.13 25.86 -11.43
N ARG A 284 -0.80 27.08 -11.86
CA ARG A 284 0.14 27.97 -11.19
C ARG A 284 -0.64 29.02 -10.42
N THR A 285 -0.51 29.00 -9.09
CA THR A 285 -1.01 30.04 -8.17
C THR A 285 -0.01 30.20 -7.03
N ALA A 286 0.09 31.40 -6.47
CA ALA A 286 1.06 31.68 -5.42
C ALA A 286 0.86 30.80 -4.18
N LYS A 287 1.95 30.30 -3.58
CA LYS A 287 1.87 29.57 -2.30
C LYS A 287 1.25 30.44 -1.23
N GLY A 288 0.18 29.95 -0.58
CA GLY A 288 -0.56 30.73 0.42
C GLY A 288 -1.46 31.81 -0.18
N TRP A 289 -1.78 31.71 -1.47
CA TRP A 289 -2.68 32.58 -2.22
C TRP A 289 -3.93 32.95 -1.41
N THR A 290 -4.39 34.19 -1.52
CA THR A 290 -5.49 34.79 -0.74
C THR A 290 -5.23 34.93 0.77
N GLY A 291 -4.03 34.63 1.25
CA GLY A 291 -3.63 34.81 2.65
C GLY A 291 -3.06 36.23 2.91
N THR A 292 -2.30 36.36 4.00
CA THR A 292 -1.55 37.57 4.30
C THR A 292 -0.35 37.65 3.37
N ALA A 293 -0.36 38.61 2.43
CA ALA A 293 0.67 38.72 1.41
C ALA A 293 2.04 39.13 1.97
N GLU A 294 2.05 40.05 2.94
CA GLU A 294 3.25 40.60 3.57
C GLU A 294 3.00 40.87 5.06
N PHE A 295 3.99 40.62 5.91
CA PHE A 295 3.94 40.98 7.32
C PHE A 295 5.31 41.41 7.83
N ASN A 296 5.36 42.59 8.50
CA ASN A 296 6.58 43.21 9.03
C ASN A 296 7.69 43.34 7.98
N GLY A 297 7.34 43.75 6.75
CA GLY A 297 8.29 43.93 5.64
C GLY A 297 8.80 42.64 5.02
N LYS A 298 8.22 41.48 5.41
CA LYS A 298 8.58 40.20 4.85
C LYS A 298 7.45 39.68 3.95
N LYS A 299 7.79 39.35 2.71
CA LYS A 299 6.87 38.67 1.78
C LYS A 299 6.51 37.30 2.30
N LEU A 300 5.23 36.97 2.41
CA LEU A 300 4.70 35.68 2.87
C LEU A 300 4.08 34.89 1.70
N GLU A 301 3.14 35.50 0.99
CA GLU A 301 2.53 34.88 -0.17
C GLU A 301 3.55 34.68 -1.30
N GLY A 302 3.49 33.51 -1.96
CA GLY A 302 4.38 33.17 -3.07
C GLY A 302 5.80 32.80 -2.64
N ASN A 303 6.02 32.39 -1.38
CA ASN A 303 7.29 31.82 -0.96
C ASN A 303 7.11 30.78 0.18
N CYS A 304 8.22 30.18 0.67
CA CYS A 304 8.19 29.14 1.69
C CYS A 304 7.64 29.61 3.05
N GLU A 305 7.61 30.90 3.34
CA GLU A 305 7.10 31.46 4.60
C GLU A 305 5.59 31.18 4.80
N SER A 306 4.83 30.98 3.73
CA SER A 306 3.43 30.58 3.82
C SER A 306 3.20 29.08 3.95
N HIS A 307 4.25 28.27 4.05
CA HIS A 307 4.08 26.81 4.11
C HIS A 307 3.21 26.36 5.29
N GLN A 308 3.45 26.90 6.48
CA GLN A 308 2.77 26.52 7.72
C GLN A 308 1.87 27.65 8.25
N VAL A 309 2.03 27.98 9.53
CA VAL A 309 1.31 29.07 10.22
C VAL A 309 1.98 30.39 9.94
N ILE A 310 1.28 31.29 9.22
CA ILE A 310 1.88 32.53 8.70
C ILE A 310 2.15 33.54 9.82
N VAL A 311 1.10 33.97 10.53
CA VAL A 311 1.19 34.93 11.65
C VAL A 311 1.06 34.16 12.97
N ASN A 312 2.17 33.72 13.53
CA ASN A 312 2.22 32.66 14.53
C ASN A 312 2.18 33.10 15.99
N LYS A 313 2.11 34.43 16.29
CA LYS A 313 2.07 34.96 17.65
C LYS A 313 0.72 35.59 18.02
N CYS A 314 -0.36 35.24 17.32
CA CYS A 314 -1.68 35.85 17.51
C CYS A 314 -2.22 35.74 18.95
N ALA A 315 -1.80 34.77 19.73
CA ALA A 315 -2.23 34.57 21.12
C ALA A 315 -1.61 35.60 22.10
N SER A 316 -0.52 36.32 21.71
CA SER A 316 0.24 37.17 22.64
C SER A 316 0.73 38.50 22.02
N ASP A 317 0.71 38.63 20.71
CA ASP A 317 1.22 39.79 19.98
C ASP A 317 0.08 40.44 19.19
N LYS A 318 -0.16 41.74 19.50
CA LYS A 318 -1.27 42.49 18.88
C LYS A 318 -1.10 42.67 17.37
N ALA A 319 0.12 42.89 16.85
CA ALA A 319 0.34 43.08 15.42
C ALA A 319 0.02 41.79 14.63
N HIS A 320 0.39 40.63 15.16
CA HIS A 320 0.00 39.33 14.61
C HIS A 320 -1.50 39.11 14.66
N LEU A 321 -2.17 39.48 15.77
CA LEU A 321 -3.61 39.33 15.93
C LEU A 321 -4.36 40.26 14.94
N ASP A 322 -3.90 41.50 14.78
CA ASP A 322 -4.50 42.49 13.84
C ASP A 322 -4.33 42.03 12.38
N ALA A 323 -3.18 41.45 12.04
CA ALA A 323 -2.96 40.86 10.71
C ALA A 323 -3.90 39.67 10.44
N LEU A 324 -4.06 38.75 11.39
CA LEU A 324 -5.01 37.64 11.27
C LEU A 324 -6.44 38.15 11.16
N ASN A 325 -6.81 39.15 11.97
CA ASN A 325 -8.14 39.75 11.95
C ASN A 325 -8.45 40.39 10.57
N THR A 326 -7.47 41.13 10.00
CA THR A 326 -7.60 41.72 8.66
C THR A 326 -7.73 40.63 7.60
N TRP A 327 -6.93 39.56 7.71
CA TRP A 327 -6.97 38.42 6.79
C TRP A 327 -8.34 37.71 6.82
N LEU A 328 -8.84 37.31 7.98
CA LEU A 328 -10.16 36.66 8.10
C LEU A 328 -11.31 37.59 7.64
N ALA A 329 -11.24 38.87 7.98
CA ALA A 329 -12.22 39.87 7.53
C ALA A 329 -12.27 39.99 6.00
N SER A 330 -11.15 39.81 5.30
CA SER A 330 -11.08 39.91 3.83
C SER A 330 -11.95 38.90 3.11
N TYR A 331 -12.21 37.73 3.74
CA TYR A 331 -13.09 36.73 3.18
C TYR A 331 -14.58 37.08 3.27
N LYS A 332 -14.96 38.05 4.11
CA LYS A 332 -16.35 38.48 4.31
C LYS A 332 -17.31 37.29 4.52
N PHE A 333 -16.90 36.33 5.36
CA PHE A 333 -17.60 35.08 5.54
C PHE A 333 -19.06 35.25 5.98
N GLY A 334 -19.34 36.29 6.81
CA GLY A 334 -20.69 36.59 7.25
C GLY A 334 -21.69 36.97 6.14
N GLU A 335 -21.21 37.29 4.93
CA GLU A 335 -22.06 37.56 3.75
C GLU A 335 -22.44 36.25 2.99
N LEU A 336 -21.82 35.11 3.35
CA LEU A 336 -21.90 33.84 2.58
C LEU A 336 -22.86 32.86 3.19
N TYR A 337 -23.47 33.15 4.32
CA TYR A 337 -24.43 32.24 5.00
C TYR A 337 -25.50 33.04 5.77
N SER A 338 -26.58 32.34 6.05
CA SER A 338 -27.57 32.70 7.07
C SER A 338 -27.76 31.53 8.05
N ILE A 339 -28.48 31.78 9.16
CA ILE A 339 -28.81 30.75 10.14
C ILE A 339 -30.35 30.63 10.14
N ASN A 340 -30.85 29.40 9.96
CA ASN A 340 -32.30 29.14 10.00
C ASN A 340 -32.83 29.08 11.46
N ASP A 341 -34.15 28.91 11.61
CA ASP A 341 -34.79 28.84 12.94
C ASP A 341 -34.35 27.59 13.76
N GLN A 342 -33.78 26.57 13.12
CA GLN A 342 -33.21 25.40 13.76
C GLN A 342 -31.74 25.57 14.16
N GLY A 343 -31.14 26.71 13.86
CA GLY A 343 -29.74 26.99 14.12
C GLY A 343 -28.76 26.43 13.08
N GLU A 344 -29.24 25.89 11.96
CA GLU A 344 -28.43 25.34 10.90
C GLU A 344 -27.91 26.43 9.98
N LEU A 345 -26.71 26.22 9.41
CA LEU A 345 -26.11 27.09 8.43
C LEU A 345 -26.75 26.88 7.07
N ILE A 346 -27.22 27.97 6.46
CA ILE A 346 -27.69 27.99 5.07
C ILE A 346 -26.76 28.86 4.28
N PHE A 347 -25.93 28.25 3.43
CA PHE A 347 -25.01 28.97 2.58
C PHE A 347 -25.74 29.71 1.44
N ASP A 348 -25.11 30.76 0.93
CA ASP A 348 -25.60 31.56 -0.20
C ASP A 348 -25.99 30.69 -1.40
N GLU A 349 -27.00 31.14 -2.17
CA GLU A 349 -27.54 30.37 -3.32
C GLU A 349 -26.47 30.02 -4.37
N ASP A 350 -25.51 30.95 -4.61
CA ASP A 350 -24.41 30.67 -5.55
C ASP A 350 -23.54 29.50 -5.03
N ILE A 351 -23.24 29.46 -3.72
CA ILE A 351 -22.51 28.35 -3.11
C ILE A 351 -23.30 27.05 -3.23
N GLN A 352 -24.62 27.10 -2.92
CA GLN A 352 -25.49 25.91 -3.01
C GLN A 352 -25.55 25.37 -4.43
N SER A 353 -25.51 26.23 -5.45
CA SER A 353 -25.55 25.83 -6.86
C SER A 353 -24.36 24.98 -7.29
N LEU A 354 -23.23 25.05 -6.57
CA LEU A 354 -22.02 24.25 -6.80
C LEU A 354 -22.00 22.92 -6.04
N LEU A 355 -22.88 22.75 -5.05
CA LEU A 355 -22.91 21.50 -4.27
C LEU A 355 -23.51 20.38 -5.10
N PRO A 356 -22.80 19.25 -5.30
CA PRO A 356 -23.32 18.10 -6.02
C PRO A 356 -24.52 17.46 -5.31
N PRO A 357 -25.29 16.61 -6.02
CA PRO A 357 -26.20 15.68 -5.38
C PRO A 357 -25.50 14.94 -4.24
N LYS A 358 -26.18 14.76 -3.11
CA LYS A 358 -25.57 14.28 -1.85
C LYS A 358 -24.76 12.98 -2.02
N GLU A 359 -25.25 12.05 -2.82
CA GLU A 359 -24.60 10.76 -3.11
C GLU A 359 -23.39 10.85 -4.03
N LEU A 360 -23.23 11.98 -4.75
CA LEU A 360 -22.12 12.23 -5.65
C LEU A 360 -21.06 13.20 -5.06
N THR A 361 -21.29 13.76 -3.86
CA THR A 361 -20.26 14.57 -3.20
C THR A 361 -19.00 13.74 -2.99
N CYS A 362 -17.82 14.34 -3.04
CA CYS A 362 -16.56 13.62 -2.89
C CYS A 362 -16.46 12.85 -1.58
N GLY A 363 -17.02 13.37 -0.49
CA GLY A 363 -17.05 12.69 0.81
C GLY A 363 -18.06 11.55 0.91
N ARG A 364 -19.07 11.47 0.05
CA ARG A 364 -20.09 10.40 0.05
C ARG A 364 -20.03 9.49 -1.15
N GLN A 365 -19.12 9.75 -2.07
CA GLN A 365 -18.94 8.93 -3.27
C GLN A 365 -18.72 7.47 -2.86
N HIS A 366 -19.51 6.57 -3.46
CA HIS A 366 -19.64 5.17 -3.07
C HIS A 366 -18.29 4.42 -2.94
N LEU A 367 -17.33 4.66 -3.85
CA LEU A 367 -16.07 3.94 -3.87
C LEU A 367 -15.02 4.52 -2.89
N SER A 368 -15.23 5.70 -2.33
CA SER A 368 -14.21 6.41 -1.55
C SER A 368 -14.59 6.73 -0.11
N TYR A 369 -15.87 6.79 0.24
CA TYR A 369 -16.24 7.09 1.63
C TYR A 369 -15.92 5.94 2.61
N GLY A 370 -15.67 4.73 2.10
CA GLY A 370 -15.30 3.57 2.89
C GLY A 370 -16.46 2.66 3.29
N GLY A 371 -17.59 2.73 2.58
CA GLY A 371 -18.73 1.82 2.72
C GLY A 371 -18.50 0.45 2.13
N GLU A 372 -19.58 -0.31 1.89
CA GLU A 372 -19.54 -1.65 1.33
C GLU A 372 -19.18 -1.59 -0.17
N VAL A 373 -17.88 -1.75 -0.48
CA VAL A 373 -17.36 -1.67 -1.85
C VAL A 373 -16.84 -2.99 -2.39
N VAL A 374 -16.70 -4.02 -1.53
CA VAL A 374 -16.08 -5.29 -1.90
C VAL A 374 -16.88 -6.00 -2.98
N ARG A 375 -16.23 -6.30 -4.09
CA ARG A 375 -16.77 -7.19 -5.11
C ARG A 375 -16.32 -8.62 -4.80
N ALA A 376 -17.27 -9.52 -4.54
CA ALA A 376 -16.99 -10.91 -4.23
C ALA A 376 -16.11 -11.54 -5.31
N LEU A 377 -15.09 -12.29 -4.89
CA LEU A 377 -14.23 -13.08 -5.77
C LEU A 377 -14.67 -14.54 -5.75
N ALA A 378 -15.01 -15.09 -6.90
CA ALA A 378 -15.18 -16.52 -7.06
C ALA A 378 -13.79 -17.18 -7.07
N GLN A 379 -13.55 -18.07 -6.11
CA GLN A 379 -12.27 -18.74 -5.96
C GLN A 379 -12.28 -20.11 -6.65
N PRO A 380 -11.14 -20.57 -7.21
CA PRO A 380 -11.01 -21.89 -7.80
C PRO A 380 -11.15 -23.04 -6.81
N ASP A 381 -11.56 -24.19 -7.31
CA ASP A 381 -11.62 -25.44 -6.55
C ASP A 381 -10.20 -26.02 -6.40
N LEU A 382 -9.67 -26.00 -5.19
CA LEU A 382 -8.32 -26.46 -4.90
C LEU A 382 -8.11 -27.96 -5.18
N GLU A 383 -9.14 -28.79 -5.09
CA GLU A 383 -9.05 -30.23 -5.38
C GLU A 383 -8.61 -30.52 -6.82
N LYS A 384 -8.91 -29.59 -7.76
CA LYS A 384 -8.51 -29.71 -9.16
C LYS A 384 -7.08 -29.26 -9.45
N LEU A 385 -6.52 -28.45 -8.56
CA LEU A 385 -5.21 -27.83 -8.73
C LEU A 385 -4.12 -28.50 -7.90
N ALA A 386 -4.51 -29.11 -6.77
CA ALA A 386 -3.58 -29.70 -5.83
C ALA A 386 -2.78 -30.88 -6.41
N TYR A 387 -1.59 -31.09 -5.90
CA TYR A 387 -0.91 -32.38 -6.03
C TYR A 387 -1.77 -33.42 -5.32
N GLY A 388 -2.11 -34.51 -6.04
CA GLY A 388 -3.02 -35.57 -5.53
C GLY A 388 -2.49 -36.26 -4.29
N ALA A 389 -3.40 -36.92 -3.54
CA ALA A 389 -3.05 -37.65 -2.32
C ALA A 389 -2.10 -38.85 -2.60
N GLU A 390 -2.07 -39.32 -3.84
CA GLU A 390 -1.17 -40.37 -4.31
C GLU A 390 0.25 -39.88 -4.60
N THR A 391 0.47 -38.56 -4.63
CA THR A 391 1.82 -37.97 -4.86
C THR A 391 2.74 -38.40 -3.70
N PRO A 392 3.84 -39.10 -3.98
CA PRO A 392 4.77 -39.49 -2.93
C PRO A 392 5.34 -38.27 -2.21
N ARG A 393 5.41 -38.32 -0.88
CA ARG A 393 6.07 -37.28 -0.11
C ARG A 393 7.53 -37.15 -0.55
N GLY A 394 7.97 -35.92 -0.76
CA GLY A 394 9.28 -35.62 -1.30
C GLY A 394 9.36 -35.58 -2.84
N GLN A 395 8.30 -35.96 -3.56
CA GLN A 395 8.25 -35.71 -5.00
C GLN A 395 8.38 -34.19 -5.27
N ARG A 396 9.18 -33.81 -6.27
CA ARG A 396 9.44 -32.39 -6.56
C ARG A 396 8.27 -31.73 -7.30
N GLY A 397 8.02 -30.48 -6.99
CA GLY A 397 6.97 -29.64 -7.59
C GLY A 397 7.25 -28.16 -7.42
N LEU A 398 6.46 -27.33 -8.06
CA LEU A 398 6.63 -25.88 -8.16
C LEU A 398 5.49 -25.12 -7.44
N SER A 399 5.80 -24.43 -6.34
CA SER A 399 4.82 -23.67 -5.56
C SER A 399 4.25 -22.50 -6.36
N MET A 400 5.11 -21.66 -6.96
CA MET A 400 4.66 -20.51 -7.73
C MET A 400 3.88 -20.89 -9.00
N TYR A 401 4.19 -22.03 -9.62
CA TYR A 401 3.42 -22.52 -10.76
C TYR A 401 1.98 -22.89 -10.34
N LYS A 402 1.81 -23.54 -9.18
CA LYS A 402 0.48 -23.83 -8.61
C LYS A 402 -0.31 -22.55 -8.32
N MET A 403 0.34 -21.52 -7.82
CA MET A 403 -0.27 -20.20 -7.67
C MET A 403 -0.69 -19.62 -9.03
N GLY A 404 0.13 -19.77 -10.06
CA GLY A 404 -0.17 -19.35 -11.44
C GLY A 404 -1.41 -20.05 -12.01
N GLU A 405 -1.55 -21.38 -11.80
CA GLU A 405 -2.75 -22.13 -12.17
C GLU A 405 -3.99 -21.65 -11.41
N TRP A 406 -3.86 -21.42 -10.10
CA TRP A 406 -4.95 -20.84 -9.29
C TRP A 406 -5.38 -19.46 -9.83
N MET A 407 -4.43 -18.58 -10.15
CA MET A 407 -4.70 -17.25 -10.70
C MET A 407 -5.37 -17.34 -12.07
N ARG A 408 -4.93 -18.23 -12.97
CA ARG A 408 -5.57 -18.50 -14.25
C ARG A 408 -7.05 -18.83 -14.07
N ASP A 409 -7.34 -19.81 -13.21
CA ASP A 409 -8.70 -20.26 -12.99
C ASP A 409 -9.55 -19.19 -12.28
N ALA A 410 -8.95 -18.40 -11.37
CA ALA A 410 -9.61 -17.25 -10.77
C ALA A 410 -9.93 -16.16 -11.83
N PHE A 411 -9.03 -15.87 -12.76
CA PHE A 411 -9.33 -14.96 -13.89
C PHE A 411 -10.48 -15.46 -14.75
N LYS A 412 -10.53 -16.77 -15.00
CA LYS A 412 -11.60 -17.39 -15.77
C LYS A 412 -12.96 -17.27 -15.07
N LEU A 413 -13.03 -17.58 -13.77
CA LEU A 413 -14.25 -17.52 -12.96
C LEU A 413 -14.78 -16.09 -12.81
N ASN A 414 -13.90 -15.09 -12.82
CA ASN A 414 -14.24 -13.68 -12.60
C ASN A 414 -14.09 -12.82 -13.87
N ARG A 415 -14.20 -13.44 -15.05
CA ARG A 415 -13.98 -12.76 -16.34
C ARG A 415 -14.93 -11.55 -16.49
N ASP A 416 -16.20 -11.73 -16.26
CA ASP A 416 -17.23 -10.71 -16.45
C ASP A 416 -17.26 -9.69 -15.30
N GLN A 417 -16.90 -10.09 -14.09
CA GLN A 417 -16.87 -9.24 -12.91
C GLN A 417 -15.72 -8.23 -12.94
N ARG A 418 -14.64 -8.52 -13.67
CA ARG A 418 -13.44 -7.68 -13.78
C ARG A 418 -12.97 -7.16 -12.41
N ASN A 419 -12.85 -8.04 -11.42
CA ASN A 419 -12.55 -7.71 -10.03
C ASN A 419 -11.22 -8.29 -9.56
N LEU A 420 -10.36 -8.74 -10.49
CA LEU A 420 -9.07 -9.37 -10.23
C LEU A 420 -8.00 -8.86 -11.18
N ARG A 421 -6.83 -8.48 -10.65
CA ARG A 421 -5.63 -8.06 -11.41
C ARG A 421 -4.34 -8.56 -10.79
N ILE A 422 -3.27 -8.58 -11.60
CA ILE A 422 -1.88 -8.74 -11.15
C ILE A 422 -1.16 -7.43 -11.45
N PHE A 423 -0.34 -6.96 -10.49
CA PHE A 423 0.58 -5.85 -10.63
C PHE A 423 1.99 -6.38 -10.46
N CYS A 424 2.78 -6.45 -11.53
CA CYS A 424 4.05 -7.18 -11.55
C CYS A 424 5.16 -6.36 -12.22
N PRO A 425 6.35 -6.23 -11.63
CA PRO A 425 7.45 -5.43 -12.21
C PRO A 425 8.21 -6.20 -13.31
N ASP A 426 7.51 -6.55 -14.42
CA ASP A 426 8.06 -7.29 -15.58
C ASP A 426 8.58 -8.70 -15.24
N GLU A 427 7.93 -9.35 -14.26
CA GLU A 427 8.42 -10.61 -13.70
C GLU A 427 7.41 -11.77 -13.78
N THR A 428 6.29 -11.65 -14.51
CA THR A 428 5.22 -12.67 -14.50
C THR A 428 5.75 -14.03 -14.98
N TYR A 429 6.50 -14.08 -16.07
CA TYR A 429 7.11 -15.32 -16.57
C TYR A 429 8.19 -15.85 -15.63
N SER A 430 9.08 -15.00 -15.19
CA SER A 430 10.20 -15.41 -14.34
C SER A 430 9.75 -15.85 -12.94
N ASN A 431 8.54 -15.43 -12.51
CA ASN A 431 7.90 -15.87 -11.27
C ASN A 431 7.03 -17.13 -11.43
N GLN A 432 7.06 -17.78 -12.60
CA GLN A 432 6.27 -18.99 -12.91
C GLN A 432 4.75 -18.76 -12.87
N LEU A 433 4.30 -17.55 -13.20
CA LEU A 433 2.88 -17.18 -13.24
C LEU A 433 2.29 -17.14 -14.66
N GLN A 434 3.03 -17.58 -15.68
CA GLN A 434 2.65 -17.49 -17.10
C GLN A 434 1.32 -18.20 -17.45
N ALA A 435 0.84 -19.13 -16.64
CA ALA A 435 -0.45 -19.77 -16.85
C ALA A 435 -1.61 -18.77 -16.94
N VAL A 436 -1.49 -17.57 -16.32
CA VAL A 436 -2.50 -16.51 -16.38
C VAL A 436 -2.75 -16.01 -17.79
N PHE A 437 -1.75 -16.10 -18.69
CA PHE A 437 -1.86 -15.66 -20.06
C PHE A 437 -2.74 -16.57 -20.94
N GLU A 438 -3.16 -17.72 -20.44
CA GLU A 438 -4.23 -18.52 -21.05
C GLU A 438 -5.60 -17.82 -20.96
N GLU A 439 -5.81 -16.92 -19.98
CA GLU A 439 -7.11 -16.27 -19.69
C GLU A 439 -7.10 -14.74 -19.85
N THR A 440 -5.93 -14.11 -19.81
CA THR A 440 -5.77 -12.66 -19.91
C THR A 440 -4.45 -12.32 -20.60
N SER A 441 -4.09 -11.03 -20.60
CA SER A 441 -2.83 -10.54 -21.19
C SER A 441 -2.30 -9.35 -20.37
N ARG A 442 -1.13 -8.85 -20.75
CA ARG A 442 -0.57 -7.58 -20.27
C ARG A 442 -1.37 -6.43 -20.86
N ALA A 443 -1.71 -5.45 -20.03
CA ALA A 443 -2.37 -4.22 -20.47
C ALA A 443 -1.37 -3.26 -21.12
N TRP A 444 -1.64 -2.83 -22.37
CA TRP A 444 -0.74 -1.92 -23.05
C TRP A 444 -1.50 -1.01 -24.01
N GLN A 445 -1.35 0.32 -23.86
CA GLN A 445 -2.08 1.31 -24.68
C GLN A 445 -1.25 1.94 -25.78
N TRP A 446 0.05 1.62 -25.85
CA TRP A 446 0.95 2.09 -26.90
C TRP A 446 1.03 1.09 -28.05
N PRO A 447 1.80 1.31 -29.13
CA PRO A 447 1.90 0.35 -30.20
C PRO A 447 2.27 -1.04 -29.71
N ILE A 448 1.61 -2.06 -30.26
CA ILE A 448 1.91 -3.48 -30.02
C ILE A 448 2.44 -4.02 -31.34
N GLU A 449 3.67 -4.54 -31.32
CA GLU A 449 4.32 -5.11 -32.49
C GLU A 449 3.94 -6.59 -32.66
N SER A 450 4.13 -7.13 -33.87
CA SER A 450 3.73 -8.51 -34.20
C SER A 450 4.49 -9.60 -33.42
N TRP A 451 5.58 -9.26 -32.78
CA TRP A 451 6.40 -10.13 -31.96
C TRP A 451 6.23 -9.90 -30.43
N ASP A 452 5.35 -8.96 -30.02
CA ASP A 452 5.03 -8.76 -28.61
C ASP A 452 4.05 -9.84 -28.17
N GLU A 453 4.47 -10.65 -27.19
CA GLU A 453 3.68 -11.76 -26.67
C GLU A 453 2.77 -11.33 -25.52
N ASP A 454 1.56 -11.90 -25.48
CA ASP A 454 0.58 -11.74 -24.40
C ASP A 454 0.22 -10.28 -24.08
N MET A 455 0.25 -9.39 -25.07
CA MET A 455 -0.16 -7.99 -24.93
C MET A 455 -1.54 -7.71 -25.54
N SER A 456 -2.33 -6.89 -24.87
CA SER A 456 -3.59 -6.38 -25.40
C SER A 456 -3.96 -5.03 -24.78
N ARG A 457 -4.94 -4.33 -25.41
CA ARG A 457 -5.50 -3.09 -24.85
C ARG A 457 -6.20 -3.32 -23.51
N ASP A 458 -6.75 -4.51 -23.31
CA ASP A 458 -7.67 -4.79 -22.22
C ASP A 458 -7.16 -5.88 -21.26
N GLY A 459 -5.86 -6.10 -21.24
CA GLY A 459 -5.22 -7.04 -20.33
C GLY A 459 -5.45 -6.72 -18.85
N ARG A 460 -5.39 -7.74 -18.01
CA ARG A 460 -5.56 -7.63 -16.56
C ARG A 460 -4.27 -7.85 -15.77
N VAL A 461 -3.19 -8.09 -16.45
CA VAL A 461 -1.84 -8.05 -15.88
C VAL A 461 -1.25 -6.67 -16.17
N ILE A 462 -0.94 -5.93 -15.13
CA ILE A 462 -0.32 -4.60 -15.20
C ILE A 462 1.18 -4.80 -14.98
N GLU A 463 1.95 -4.66 -16.04
CA GLU A 463 3.41 -4.80 -15.98
C GLU A 463 4.13 -3.50 -16.37
N LEU A 464 5.01 -3.09 -15.49
CA LEU A 464 6.00 -2.04 -15.73
C LEU A 464 7.13 -2.21 -14.72
N LEU A 465 8.38 -1.98 -15.12
CA LEU A 465 9.53 -2.07 -14.23
C LEU A 465 9.56 -0.86 -13.26
N SER A 466 8.58 -0.80 -12.37
CA SER A 466 8.44 0.20 -11.31
C SER A 466 7.54 -0.32 -10.20
N GLU A 467 8.15 -0.88 -9.18
CA GLU A 467 7.46 -1.39 -7.99
C GLU A 467 6.61 -0.31 -7.31
N ASN A 468 7.12 0.93 -7.25
CA ASN A 468 6.40 2.05 -6.63
C ASN A 468 5.07 2.35 -7.34
N LEU A 469 5.06 2.46 -8.68
CA LEU A 469 3.82 2.67 -9.44
C LEU A 469 2.83 1.53 -9.20
N LEU A 470 3.32 0.29 -9.31
CA LEU A 470 2.47 -0.89 -9.23
C LEU A 470 1.87 -1.10 -7.84
N PHE A 471 2.66 -0.86 -6.78
CA PHE A 471 2.15 -0.96 -5.41
C PHE A 471 1.11 0.14 -5.11
N GLY A 472 1.31 1.36 -5.59
CA GLY A 472 0.30 2.41 -5.45
C GLY A 472 -0.99 2.08 -6.22
N MET A 473 -0.88 1.50 -7.42
CA MET A 473 -2.06 1.01 -8.16
C MET A 473 -2.75 -0.14 -7.43
N LEU A 474 -2.00 -1.08 -6.85
CA LEU A 474 -2.55 -2.14 -5.99
C LEU A 474 -3.35 -1.55 -4.82
N HIS A 475 -2.79 -0.56 -4.11
CA HIS A 475 -3.46 0.13 -3.01
C HIS A 475 -4.80 0.71 -3.48
N GLY A 476 -4.80 1.57 -4.52
CA GLY A 476 -6.04 2.18 -5.03
C GLY A 476 -7.07 1.18 -5.49
N TYR A 477 -6.65 0.07 -6.10
CA TYR A 477 -7.51 -0.99 -6.60
C TYR A 477 -8.18 -1.78 -5.46
N THR A 478 -7.43 -2.11 -4.41
CA THR A 478 -7.96 -2.86 -3.26
C THR A 478 -8.90 -2.03 -2.40
N VAL A 479 -8.56 -0.77 -2.09
CA VAL A 479 -9.43 0.09 -1.27
C VAL A 479 -10.73 0.48 -1.97
N THR A 480 -10.82 0.32 -3.29
CA THR A 480 -12.06 0.47 -4.06
C THR A 480 -12.78 -0.87 -4.30
N GLY A 481 -12.43 -1.91 -3.54
CA GLY A 481 -13.21 -3.14 -3.37
C GLY A 481 -12.84 -4.30 -4.28
N ARG A 482 -11.69 -4.28 -4.95
CA ARG A 482 -11.24 -5.32 -5.88
C ARG A 482 -10.03 -6.08 -5.37
N HIS A 483 -9.76 -7.24 -5.96
CA HIS A 483 -8.74 -8.19 -5.52
C HIS A 483 -7.53 -8.15 -6.44
N ALA A 484 -6.34 -8.20 -5.85
CA ALA A 484 -5.13 -8.27 -6.63
C ALA A 484 -3.96 -8.90 -5.87
N MET A 485 -2.86 -9.14 -6.58
CA MET A 485 -1.57 -9.47 -6.00
C MET A 485 -0.46 -8.61 -6.63
N PHE A 486 0.62 -8.46 -5.87
CA PHE A 486 1.88 -7.87 -6.28
C PHE A 486 2.99 -8.91 -6.11
N PRO A 487 3.27 -9.73 -7.13
CA PRO A 487 4.41 -10.63 -7.12
C PRO A 487 5.67 -9.87 -7.49
N THR A 488 6.73 -10.05 -6.70
CA THR A 488 8.04 -9.45 -6.95
C THR A 488 9.16 -10.34 -6.44
N TYR A 489 10.39 -10.16 -6.91
CA TYR A 489 11.55 -10.81 -6.33
C TYR A 489 11.76 -10.33 -4.90
N GLU A 490 12.03 -11.29 -4.01
CA GLU A 490 12.22 -11.01 -2.58
C GLU A 490 13.23 -9.88 -2.33
N ALA A 491 14.36 -9.91 -3.06
CA ALA A 491 15.43 -8.94 -2.91
C ALA A 491 15.03 -7.49 -3.24
N PHE A 492 14.02 -7.28 -4.09
CA PHE A 492 13.60 -5.95 -4.54
C PHE A 492 12.37 -5.42 -3.81
N SER A 493 11.70 -6.26 -3.04
CA SER A 493 10.47 -5.89 -2.32
C SER A 493 10.66 -4.72 -1.34
N GLN A 494 11.87 -4.49 -0.85
CA GLN A 494 12.18 -3.38 0.04
C GLN A 494 11.94 -2.00 -0.60
N VAL A 495 11.96 -1.90 -1.93
CA VAL A 495 11.64 -0.66 -2.67
C VAL A 495 10.26 -0.10 -2.32
N VAL A 496 9.29 -0.97 -1.99
CA VAL A 496 7.92 -0.56 -1.64
C VAL A 496 7.64 -0.54 -0.13
N SER A 497 8.66 -0.69 0.70
CA SER A 497 8.49 -0.79 2.15
C SER A 497 7.76 0.41 2.76
N SER A 498 8.08 1.64 2.36
CA SER A 498 7.41 2.84 2.86
C SER A 498 5.94 2.93 2.39
N MET A 499 5.67 2.53 1.15
CA MET A 499 4.29 2.49 0.63
C MET A 499 3.45 1.44 1.35
N ALA A 500 4.04 0.28 1.63
CA ALA A 500 3.39 -0.78 2.41
C ALA A 500 3.13 -0.32 3.86
N ASP A 501 4.07 0.43 4.46
CA ASP A 501 3.89 1.03 5.78
C ASP A 501 2.72 2.03 5.80
N GLN A 502 2.64 2.92 4.79
CA GLN A 502 1.54 3.86 4.65
C GLN A 502 0.19 3.15 4.48
N TYR A 503 0.13 2.11 3.64
CA TYR A 503 -1.07 1.27 3.49
C TYR A 503 -1.50 0.65 4.82
N CYS A 504 -0.56 0.10 5.59
CA CYS A 504 -0.84 -0.48 6.91
C CYS A 504 -1.39 0.55 7.89
N LYS A 505 -0.83 1.77 7.93
CA LYS A 505 -1.34 2.88 8.76
C LYS A 505 -2.78 3.24 8.36
N TYR A 506 -3.04 3.36 7.06
CA TYR A 506 -4.36 3.67 6.53
C TYR A 506 -5.39 2.60 6.95
N VAL A 507 -5.10 1.33 6.71
CA VAL A 507 -6.01 0.21 7.02
C VAL A 507 -6.22 0.07 8.53
N TYR A 508 -5.16 0.20 9.33
CA TYR A 508 -5.28 0.15 10.78
C TYR A 508 -6.18 1.26 11.33
N ALA A 509 -5.97 2.50 10.89
CA ALA A 509 -6.80 3.63 11.30
C ALA A 509 -8.26 3.46 10.81
N SER A 510 -8.47 2.93 9.61
CA SER A 510 -9.81 2.66 9.05
C SER A 510 -10.66 1.74 9.92
N GLN A 511 -10.05 0.75 10.58
CA GLN A 511 -10.76 -0.18 11.47
C GLN A 511 -11.41 0.50 12.68
N GLY A 512 -10.92 1.68 13.09
CA GLY A 512 -11.49 2.50 14.16
C GLY A 512 -12.64 3.41 13.72
N VAL A 513 -12.89 3.53 12.41
CA VAL A 513 -13.87 4.48 11.84
C VAL A 513 -15.20 3.79 11.58
N HIS A 514 -16.26 4.21 12.26
CA HIS A 514 -17.55 3.52 12.31
C HIS A 514 -18.26 3.34 10.96
N PHE A 515 -18.05 4.24 9.98
CA PHE A 515 -18.67 4.15 8.67
C PHE A 515 -17.83 3.36 7.65
N ARG A 516 -16.55 3.09 7.93
CA ARG A 516 -15.71 2.31 7.02
C ARG A 516 -15.98 0.82 7.19
N LYS A 517 -16.02 0.13 6.05
CA LYS A 517 -16.21 -1.32 5.96
C LYS A 517 -14.92 -1.97 5.49
N PRO A 518 -14.69 -3.24 5.84
CA PRO A 518 -13.50 -3.96 5.43
C PRO A 518 -13.33 -3.97 3.90
N VAL A 519 -12.08 -3.82 3.45
CA VAL A 519 -11.69 -3.89 2.04
C VAL A 519 -10.90 -5.18 1.74
N PRO A 520 -10.75 -5.60 0.47
CA PRO A 520 -9.89 -6.73 0.11
C PRO A 520 -8.45 -6.51 0.60
N ALA A 521 -7.80 -7.58 1.02
CA ALA A 521 -6.41 -7.52 1.45
C ALA A 521 -5.48 -7.13 0.29
N CYS A 522 -4.41 -6.42 0.62
CA CYS A 522 -3.28 -6.20 -0.25
C CYS A 522 -2.36 -7.42 -0.18
N ASN A 523 -2.17 -8.15 -1.29
CA ASN A 523 -1.41 -9.40 -1.32
C ASN A 523 -0.05 -9.16 -2.01
N VAL A 524 1.03 -9.25 -1.25
CA VAL A 524 2.42 -9.24 -1.74
C VAL A 524 2.93 -10.66 -1.80
N VAL A 525 3.50 -11.05 -2.93
CA VAL A 525 4.10 -12.37 -3.13
C VAL A 525 5.59 -12.21 -3.34
N LEU A 526 6.38 -12.75 -2.43
CA LEU A 526 7.83 -12.76 -2.51
C LEU A 526 8.28 -14.07 -3.16
N SER A 527 8.92 -13.95 -4.28
CA SER A 527 9.48 -15.07 -5.03
C SER A 527 10.98 -14.89 -5.27
N SER A 528 11.59 -15.79 -6.01
CA SER A 528 13.03 -15.70 -6.27
C SER A 528 13.85 -15.64 -4.98
N LEU A 529 13.56 -16.59 -4.10
CA LEU A 529 14.07 -16.63 -2.74
C LEU A 529 15.59 -16.75 -2.70
N LEU A 530 16.21 -16.22 -1.70
CA LEU A 530 17.66 -15.97 -1.59
C LEU A 530 18.53 -17.21 -1.86
N GLU A 531 18.16 -18.39 -1.39
CA GLU A 531 18.93 -19.63 -1.57
C GLU A 531 18.96 -20.08 -3.04
N ARG A 532 17.98 -19.67 -3.83
CA ARG A 532 17.87 -20.00 -5.26
C ARG A 532 18.29 -18.86 -6.19
N GLN A 533 18.86 -17.79 -5.62
CA GLN A 533 19.50 -16.69 -6.33
C GLN A 533 21.04 -16.74 -6.22
N ASP A 534 21.54 -17.94 -6.08
CA ASP A 534 22.95 -18.30 -5.97
C ASP A 534 23.83 -17.77 -7.11
N HIS A 535 23.29 -17.87 -8.35
CA HIS A 535 23.97 -17.44 -9.59
C HIS A 535 24.02 -15.90 -9.76
N ASN A 536 23.06 -15.18 -9.24
CA ASN A 536 23.02 -13.72 -9.29
C ASN A 536 23.88 -13.05 -8.20
N GLY A 537 24.22 -13.80 -7.15
CA GLY A 537 24.99 -13.31 -6.04
C GLY A 537 24.21 -12.41 -5.10
N TYR A 538 24.92 -11.77 -4.18
CA TYR A 538 24.36 -10.99 -3.06
C TYR A 538 23.36 -9.89 -3.48
N SER A 539 23.44 -9.39 -4.70
CA SER A 539 22.51 -8.36 -5.21
C SER A 539 21.04 -8.82 -5.28
N HIS A 540 20.81 -10.14 -5.31
CA HIS A 540 19.46 -10.76 -5.37
C HIS A 540 19.13 -11.55 -4.09
N GLN A 541 19.83 -11.29 -3.00
CA GLN A 541 19.74 -12.04 -1.75
C GLN A 541 19.46 -11.08 -0.60
N ASN A 542 18.15 -10.75 -0.37
CA ASN A 542 17.73 -9.80 0.66
C ASN A 542 16.31 -10.09 1.16
N PRO A 543 16.12 -10.76 2.31
CA PRO A 543 14.80 -11.05 2.88
C PRO A 543 14.30 -9.95 3.84
N SER A 544 14.82 -8.72 3.79
CA SER A 544 14.56 -7.68 4.80
C SER A 544 13.12 -7.16 4.84
N PHE A 545 12.39 -7.18 3.71
CA PHE A 545 11.03 -6.69 3.65
C PHE A 545 10.08 -7.44 4.59
N LEU A 546 10.17 -8.77 4.63
CA LEU A 546 9.37 -9.61 5.53
C LEU A 546 9.58 -9.20 7.00
N GLY A 547 10.84 -9.05 7.41
CA GLY A 547 11.17 -8.60 8.76
C GLY A 547 10.64 -7.20 9.09
N ALA A 548 10.77 -6.26 8.15
CA ALA A 548 10.28 -4.89 8.30
C ALA A 548 8.73 -4.84 8.46
N MET A 549 8.01 -5.65 7.70
CA MET A 549 6.55 -5.70 7.80
C MET A 549 6.07 -6.39 9.10
N LEU A 550 6.80 -7.34 9.63
CA LEU A 550 6.47 -7.98 10.92
C LEU A 550 6.68 -7.05 12.14
N GLU A 551 7.23 -5.85 11.94
CA GLU A 551 7.22 -4.77 12.94
C GLU A 551 5.87 -4.02 13.02
N LYS A 552 4.99 -4.21 12.04
CA LYS A 552 3.67 -3.56 12.02
C LYS A 552 2.68 -4.29 12.94
N HIS A 553 1.54 -3.65 13.19
CA HIS A 553 0.54 -4.22 14.09
C HIS A 553 0.04 -5.58 13.58
N PRO A 554 0.07 -6.66 14.39
CA PRO A 554 -0.23 -8.03 13.95
C PRO A 554 -1.65 -8.24 13.42
N LYS A 555 -2.60 -7.35 13.73
CA LYS A 555 -3.95 -7.37 13.14
C LYS A 555 -3.96 -7.05 11.65
N ILE A 556 -2.95 -6.31 11.16
CA ILE A 556 -2.89 -5.82 9.79
C ILE A 556 -2.00 -6.70 8.92
N ILE A 557 -1.00 -7.37 9.50
CA ILE A 557 -0.05 -8.21 8.77
C ILE A 557 -0.41 -9.68 8.91
N SER A 558 -0.33 -10.40 7.79
CA SER A 558 -0.22 -11.86 7.77
C SER A 558 0.98 -12.25 6.93
N ALA A 559 1.88 -13.06 7.50
CA ALA A 559 3.07 -13.54 6.82
C ALA A 559 3.00 -15.06 6.69
N TYR A 560 2.87 -15.54 5.45
CA TYR A 560 2.69 -16.92 5.09
C TYR A 560 3.95 -17.45 4.41
N LEU A 561 4.52 -18.52 4.96
CA LEU A 561 5.70 -19.22 4.45
C LEU A 561 5.34 -20.69 4.17
N PRO A 562 4.52 -20.97 3.13
CA PRO A 562 4.11 -22.32 2.80
C PRO A 562 5.33 -23.23 2.55
N ALA A 563 5.23 -24.48 2.97
CA ALA A 563 6.32 -25.44 2.85
C ALA A 563 6.37 -26.15 1.47
N ASP A 564 5.26 -26.11 0.72
CA ASP A 564 5.09 -26.80 -0.57
C ASP A 564 3.95 -26.21 -1.42
N GLY A 565 3.68 -26.81 -2.58
CA GLY A 565 2.67 -26.34 -3.53
C GLY A 565 1.24 -26.44 -3.00
N ASN A 566 0.86 -27.48 -2.26
CA ASN A 566 -0.47 -27.60 -1.68
C ASN A 566 -0.71 -26.59 -0.57
N SER A 567 0.29 -26.34 0.28
CA SER A 567 0.25 -25.26 1.28
C SER A 567 0.16 -23.89 0.59
N THR A 568 0.87 -23.67 -0.53
CA THR A 568 0.81 -22.43 -1.30
C THR A 568 -0.60 -22.16 -1.84
N LEU A 569 -1.29 -23.19 -2.35
CA LEU A 569 -2.68 -23.06 -2.81
C LEU A 569 -3.61 -22.66 -1.65
N VAL A 570 -3.50 -23.31 -0.51
CA VAL A 570 -4.34 -23.02 0.67
C VAL A 570 -4.12 -21.58 1.18
N TYR A 571 -2.86 -21.13 1.28
CA TYR A 571 -2.57 -19.77 1.70
C TYR A 571 -2.91 -18.72 0.64
N THR A 572 -2.87 -19.04 -0.65
CA THR A 572 -3.37 -18.18 -1.71
C THR A 572 -4.88 -17.96 -1.56
N GLU A 573 -5.66 -19.05 -1.42
CA GLU A 573 -7.11 -18.98 -1.18
C GLU A 573 -7.43 -18.11 0.06
N ARG A 574 -6.71 -18.32 1.18
CA ARG A 574 -6.88 -17.56 2.41
C ARG A 574 -6.54 -16.08 2.23
N ALA A 575 -5.44 -15.77 1.55
CA ALA A 575 -5.02 -14.39 1.32
C ALA A 575 -6.06 -13.58 0.54
N TYR A 576 -6.73 -14.20 -0.43
CA TYR A 576 -7.83 -13.56 -1.17
C TYR A 576 -9.16 -13.51 -0.40
N ALA A 577 -9.34 -14.32 0.63
CA ALA A 577 -10.47 -14.23 1.54
C ALA A 577 -10.28 -13.17 2.64
N ASP A 578 -9.04 -12.87 3.00
CA ASP A 578 -8.69 -11.89 4.04
C ASP A 578 -9.18 -10.47 3.69
N ARG A 579 -9.41 -9.68 4.74
CA ARG A 579 -9.85 -8.27 4.66
C ARG A 579 -8.99 -7.41 5.57
N ASP A 580 -8.84 -6.14 5.19
CA ASP A 580 -8.10 -5.11 5.97
C ASP A 580 -6.70 -5.56 6.39
N LYS A 581 -5.98 -6.23 5.48
CA LYS A 581 -4.66 -6.76 5.75
C LYS A 581 -3.68 -6.48 4.62
N LEU A 582 -2.42 -6.49 4.97
CA LEU A 582 -1.30 -6.73 4.08
C LEU A 582 -0.86 -8.19 4.28
N ASN A 583 -1.12 -9.05 3.31
CA ASN A 583 -0.63 -10.41 3.30
C ASN A 583 0.71 -10.49 2.57
N ILE A 584 1.64 -11.25 3.12
CA ILE A 584 2.94 -11.55 2.52
C ILE A 584 3.04 -13.07 2.35
N LEU A 585 3.12 -13.54 1.11
CA LEU A 585 3.32 -14.94 0.77
C LEU A 585 4.75 -15.13 0.28
N VAL A 586 5.51 -16.00 0.91
CA VAL A 586 6.89 -16.32 0.55
C VAL A 586 6.89 -17.70 -0.12
N ALA A 587 7.03 -17.77 -1.44
CA ALA A 587 6.89 -19.00 -2.20
C ALA A 587 7.95 -19.14 -3.30
N GLY A 588 8.59 -20.31 -3.36
CA GLY A 588 9.67 -20.58 -4.29
C GLY A 588 9.20 -20.86 -5.72
N LYS A 589 10.03 -20.40 -6.69
CA LYS A 589 9.81 -20.63 -8.12
C LYS A 589 10.66 -21.75 -8.73
N LYS A 590 11.34 -22.51 -7.88
CA LYS A 590 12.12 -23.68 -8.27
C LYS A 590 11.49 -24.95 -7.71
N GLU A 591 11.78 -26.08 -8.32
CA GLU A 591 11.27 -27.36 -7.85
C GLU A 591 11.80 -27.70 -6.46
N LEU A 592 10.88 -28.02 -5.56
CA LEU A 592 11.13 -28.42 -4.17
C LEU A 592 10.24 -29.61 -3.80
N PRO A 593 10.62 -30.39 -2.77
CA PRO A 593 9.80 -31.54 -2.32
C PRO A 593 8.39 -31.11 -1.90
N GLN A 594 7.41 -31.95 -2.26
CA GLN A 594 6.03 -31.81 -1.81
C GLN A 594 5.82 -32.68 -0.57
N TRP A 595 5.23 -32.10 0.47
CA TRP A 595 5.15 -32.71 1.79
C TRP A 595 3.75 -33.11 2.19
N LEU A 596 2.77 -32.27 1.94
CA LEU A 596 1.43 -32.37 2.49
C LEU A 596 0.40 -32.68 1.41
N THR A 597 -0.56 -33.52 1.75
CA THR A 597 -1.82 -33.60 1.02
C THR A 597 -2.58 -32.28 1.18
N LEU A 598 -3.58 -32.00 0.34
CA LEU A 598 -4.39 -30.80 0.46
C LEU A 598 -5.09 -30.67 1.81
N ASP A 599 -5.59 -31.80 2.36
CA ASP A 599 -6.27 -31.83 3.66
C ASP A 599 -5.30 -31.51 4.81
N GLU A 600 -4.09 -32.06 4.78
CA GLU A 600 -3.04 -31.75 5.76
C GLU A 600 -2.61 -30.27 5.66
N ALA A 601 -2.50 -29.72 4.45
CA ALA A 601 -2.21 -28.31 4.24
C ALA A 601 -3.32 -27.39 4.80
N ARG A 602 -4.59 -27.77 4.59
CA ARG A 602 -5.74 -27.07 5.21
C ARG A 602 -5.72 -27.16 6.73
N GLN A 603 -5.38 -28.36 7.27
CA GLN A 603 -5.26 -28.52 8.72
C GLN A 603 -4.15 -27.66 9.29
N GLN A 604 -2.97 -27.63 8.66
CA GLN A 604 -1.87 -26.77 9.07
C GLN A 604 -2.21 -25.28 9.02
N ALA A 605 -2.93 -24.84 7.98
CA ALA A 605 -3.30 -23.45 7.83
C ALA A 605 -4.25 -22.91 8.91
N LYS A 606 -4.98 -23.80 9.64
CA LYS A 606 -5.84 -23.37 10.77
C LYS A 606 -5.03 -22.78 11.92
N ASP A 607 -3.85 -23.33 12.18
CA ASP A 607 -3.00 -22.96 13.30
C ASP A 607 -1.69 -22.30 12.88
N GLY A 608 -1.37 -22.34 11.57
CA GLY A 608 -0.12 -21.79 11.01
C GLY A 608 1.16 -22.52 11.49
N VAL A 609 1.00 -23.51 12.36
CA VAL A 609 2.07 -24.34 12.93
C VAL A 609 1.53 -25.77 13.08
N MET A 610 2.30 -26.78 12.67
CA MET A 610 1.89 -28.17 12.78
C MET A 610 3.08 -29.09 13.06
N VAL A 611 2.86 -30.08 13.96
CA VAL A 611 3.75 -31.23 14.08
C VAL A 611 3.45 -32.16 12.89
N TRP A 612 4.48 -32.53 12.14
CA TRP A 612 4.32 -33.53 11.07
C TRP A 612 4.53 -34.92 11.62
N ASP A 613 3.44 -35.67 11.82
CA ASP A 613 3.44 -37.01 12.42
C ASP A 613 4.30 -38.00 11.63
N PHE A 614 4.30 -37.89 10.29
CA PHE A 614 5.12 -38.76 9.42
C PHE A 614 6.63 -38.54 9.58
N ALA A 615 7.05 -37.43 10.18
CA ALA A 615 8.44 -37.07 10.44
C ALA A 615 8.79 -37.05 11.92
N SER A 616 7.83 -37.32 12.82
CA SER A 616 7.98 -37.17 14.27
C SER A 616 7.91 -38.47 15.04
N ASP A 617 8.62 -38.49 16.17
CA ASP A 617 8.57 -39.57 17.15
C ASP A 617 7.77 -39.13 18.40
N ALA A 618 7.15 -40.08 19.10
CA ALA A 618 6.53 -39.81 20.39
C ALA A 618 7.60 -39.48 21.45
N ASN A 619 7.27 -38.57 22.40
CA ASN A 619 8.15 -38.18 23.50
C ASN A 619 9.56 -37.76 23.00
N PRO A 620 9.67 -36.68 22.25
CA PRO A 620 10.91 -36.31 21.58
C PRO A 620 12.03 -35.93 22.58
N ASP A 621 13.27 -36.14 22.15
CA ASP A 621 14.49 -35.71 22.85
C ASP A 621 14.93 -34.32 22.35
N VAL A 622 14.59 -33.95 21.12
CA VAL A 622 14.84 -32.64 20.49
C VAL A 622 13.74 -32.30 19.51
N VAL A 623 13.50 -30.97 19.33
CA VAL A 623 12.55 -30.46 18.36
C VAL A 623 13.32 -29.81 17.21
N LEU A 624 12.98 -30.15 15.97
CA LEU A 624 13.50 -29.57 14.74
C LEU A 624 12.39 -28.80 14.03
N VAL A 625 12.67 -27.58 13.60
CA VAL A 625 11.67 -26.70 12.99
C VAL A 625 12.10 -26.26 11.61
N GLY A 626 11.17 -26.28 10.64
CA GLY A 626 11.29 -25.66 9.33
C GLY A 626 10.28 -24.51 9.16
N CYS A 627 10.74 -23.34 8.68
CA CYS A 627 9.91 -22.19 8.40
C CYS A 627 10.35 -21.52 7.09
N GLY A 628 9.68 -21.83 6.00
CA GLY A 628 10.01 -21.55 4.62
C GLY A 628 10.28 -22.85 3.85
N ASP A 629 10.19 -22.82 2.51
CA ASP A 629 10.20 -24.03 1.68
C ASP A 629 11.58 -24.69 1.59
N TYR A 630 12.62 -23.97 1.15
CA TYR A 630 13.97 -24.51 1.00
C TYR A 630 14.59 -24.93 2.35
N VAL A 631 14.44 -24.09 3.37
CA VAL A 631 14.95 -24.40 4.72
C VAL A 631 14.22 -25.57 5.37
N THR A 632 12.97 -25.85 4.98
CA THR A 632 12.24 -27.07 5.37
C THR A 632 12.85 -28.30 4.70
N GLN A 633 13.26 -28.24 3.43
CA GLN A 633 13.99 -29.34 2.78
C GLN A 633 15.27 -29.68 3.55
N GLU A 634 16.05 -28.66 3.93
CA GLU A 634 17.30 -28.86 4.66
C GLU A 634 17.06 -29.43 6.06
N ALA A 635 16.01 -28.97 6.73
CA ALA A 635 15.62 -29.52 8.04
C ALA A 635 15.19 -31.01 7.92
N MET A 636 14.40 -31.34 6.91
CA MET A 636 14.01 -32.75 6.68
C MET A 636 15.20 -33.65 6.32
N ALA A 637 16.15 -33.12 5.53
CA ALA A 637 17.38 -33.85 5.22
C ALA A 637 18.26 -34.04 6.46
N SER A 638 18.33 -33.03 7.35
CA SER A 638 19.05 -33.16 8.62
C SER A 638 18.42 -34.20 9.57
N LEU A 639 17.08 -34.31 9.55
CA LEU A 639 16.35 -35.31 10.33
C LEU A 639 16.71 -36.76 9.89
N VAL A 640 16.85 -36.99 8.59
CA VAL A 640 17.31 -38.29 8.08
C VAL A 640 18.73 -38.58 8.56
N LEU A 641 19.64 -37.61 8.37
CA LEU A 641 21.05 -37.76 8.77
C LEU A 641 21.23 -38.05 10.28
N ILE A 642 20.56 -37.31 11.14
CA ILE A 642 20.71 -37.48 12.57
C ILE A 642 20.14 -38.85 13.04
N ARG A 643 19.08 -39.36 12.40
CA ARG A 643 18.53 -40.69 12.69
C ARG A 643 19.45 -41.82 12.26
N GLU A 644 20.22 -41.65 11.17
CA GLU A 644 21.26 -42.57 10.77
C GLU A 644 22.41 -42.61 11.77
N LEU A 645 22.84 -41.45 12.28
CA LEU A 645 23.93 -41.32 13.23
C LEU A 645 23.53 -41.75 14.66
N LEU A 646 22.31 -41.48 15.07
CA LEU A 646 21.75 -41.71 16.40
C LEU A 646 20.37 -42.42 16.31
N PRO A 647 20.29 -43.70 15.98
CA PRO A 647 19.00 -44.38 15.71
C PRO A 647 18.02 -44.46 16.90
N ARG A 648 18.51 -44.15 18.13
CA ARG A 648 17.69 -44.19 19.35
C ARG A 648 17.12 -42.83 19.74
N VAL A 649 17.59 -41.75 19.09
CA VAL A 649 17.13 -40.37 19.37
C VAL A 649 15.77 -40.15 18.74
N ARG A 650 14.87 -39.61 19.53
CA ARG A 650 13.50 -39.29 19.13
C ARG A 650 13.41 -37.81 18.76
N ILE A 651 12.88 -37.52 17.61
CA ILE A 651 12.81 -36.15 17.06
C ILE A 651 11.36 -35.81 16.77
N ARG A 652 10.96 -34.60 17.15
CA ARG A 652 9.72 -33.98 16.67
C ARG A 652 10.07 -32.98 15.57
N PHE A 653 9.43 -33.15 14.42
CA PHE A 653 9.50 -32.16 13.37
C PHE A 653 8.28 -31.21 13.41
N VAL A 654 8.52 -29.91 13.38
CA VAL A 654 7.49 -28.87 13.37
C VAL A 654 7.64 -28.03 12.12
N SER A 655 6.56 -27.85 11.39
CA SER A 655 6.48 -26.90 10.29
C SER A 655 5.76 -25.64 10.74
N VAL A 656 6.39 -24.49 10.55
CA VAL A 656 5.83 -23.15 10.84
C VAL A 656 5.57 -22.48 9.50
N THR A 657 4.31 -22.14 9.23
CA THR A 657 3.89 -21.54 7.94
C THR A 657 3.22 -20.19 8.09
N GLU A 658 3.02 -19.71 9.32
CA GLU A 658 2.51 -18.38 9.59
C GLU A 658 3.25 -17.72 10.77
N LEU A 659 3.70 -16.46 10.59
CA LEU A 659 4.47 -15.69 11.56
C LEU A 659 3.68 -14.52 12.18
N THR A 660 2.39 -14.71 12.36
CA THR A 660 1.49 -13.68 12.93
C THR A 660 0.63 -14.26 14.05
N SER A 661 -0.35 -13.52 14.52
CA SER A 661 -1.14 -13.87 15.72
C SER A 661 -1.84 -15.25 15.67
N SER A 662 -2.13 -15.77 14.48
CA SER A 662 -2.76 -17.11 14.32
C SER A 662 -1.74 -18.24 14.19
N GLY A 663 -0.48 -17.91 13.91
CA GLY A 663 0.64 -18.85 13.83
C GLY A 663 1.67 -18.63 14.95
N LEU A 664 2.95 -18.56 14.58
CA LEU A 664 4.01 -18.19 15.51
C LEU A 664 4.11 -16.66 15.59
N GLY A 665 3.43 -16.05 16.54
CA GLY A 665 3.45 -14.62 16.77
C GLY A 665 4.04 -14.22 18.13
N SER A 666 4.21 -12.91 18.37
CA SER A 666 4.57 -12.36 19.66
C SER A 666 3.53 -12.72 20.72
N LEU A 667 3.97 -13.07 21.93
CA LEU A 667 3.09 -13.51 23.04
C LEU A 667 1.96 -12.50 23.33
N GLU A 668 2.24 -11.20 23.26
CA GLU A 668 1.27 -10.12 23.50
C GLU A 668 0.05 -10.20 22.56
N PHE A 669 0.26 -10.61 21.31
CA PHE A 669 -0.76 -10.65 20.26
C PHE A 669 -1.15 -12.08 19.83
N GLN A 670 -0.56 -13.09 20.47
CA GLN A 670 -0.78 -14.49 20.12
C GLN A 670 -2.20 -14.93 20.48
N SER A 671 -2.93 -15.45 19.49
CA SER A 671 -4.28 -15.97 19.72
C SER A 671 -4.30 -17.34 20.43
N LYS A 672 -3.18 -18.10 20.37
CA LYS A 672 -3.05 -19.45 20.90
C LYS A 672 -1.72 -19.61 21.64
N PRO A 673 -1.53 -18.95 22.81
CA PRO A 673 -0.26 -18.99 23.54
C PRO A 673 0.14 -20.39 24.02
N TRP A 674 -0.85 -21.30 24.23
CA TRP A 674 -0.59 -22.71 24.60
C TRP A 674 0.10 -23.49 23.47
N LEU A 675 0.03 -23.05 22.21
CA LEU A 675 0.62 -23.71 21.07
C LEU A 675 2.14 -23.93 21.25
N MET A 676 2.81 -23.00 21.93
CA MET A 676 4.24 -23.09 22.20
C MET A 676 4.59 -24.35 23.04
N ASP A 677 3.86 -24.65 24.11
CA ASP A 677 4.10 -25.80 24.97
C ASP A 677 3.69 -27.12 24.29
N GLU A 678 2.58 -27.11 23.55
CA GLU A 678 2.08 -28.29 22.86
C GLU A 678 2.95 -28.71 21.68
N VAL A 679 3.38 -27.73 20.86
CA VAL A 679 4.11 -27.98 19.62
C VAL A 679 5.61 -28.10 19.88
N PHE A 680 6.20 -27.13 20.59
CA PHE A 680 7.65 -27.06 20.82
C PHE A 680 8.08 -27.75 22.11
N THR A 681 7.17 -28.39 22.84
CA THR A 681 7.38 -28.97 24.18
C THR A 681 7.73 -27.91 25.24
N ALA A 682 7.66 -28.22 26.51
CA ALA A 682 7.98 -27.26 27.58
C ALA A 682 9.48 -27.22 27.92
N ASP A 683 10.25 -28.29 27.64
CA ASP A 683 11.59 -28.50 28.20
C ASP A 683 12.66 -28.94 27.19
N LYS A 684 12.30 -29.33 25.97
CA LYS A 684 13.28 -29.85 25.00
C LYS A 684 13.99 -28.72 24.24
N GLY A 685 15.25 -28.98 23.86
CA GLY A 685 15.98 -28.11 22.96
C GLY A 685 15.30 -28.01 21.59
N VAL A 686 15.25 -26.80 21.03
CA VAL A 686 14.64 -26.51 19.73
C VAL A 686 15.70 -26.00 18.77
N VAL A 687 15.82 -26.64 17.60
CA VAL A 687 16.63 -26.15 16.47
C VAL A 687 15.68 -25.64 15.41
N PHE A 688 15.71 -24.35 15.15
CA PHE A 688 14.78 -23.62 14.29
C PHE A 688 15.48 -23.14 13.01
N ASN A 689 15.09 -23.65 11.87
CA ASN A 689 15.60 -23.25 10.56
C ASN A 689 14.60 -22.30 9.87
N TYR A 690 14.99 -21.04 9.67
CA TYR A 690 14.14 -19.99 9.17
C TYR A 690 14.69 -19.38 7.88
N HIS A 691 13.81 -19.07 6.94
CA HIS A 691 14.14 -18.47 5.64
C HIS A 691 14.79 -17.08 5.77
N GLY A 692 14.29 -16.23 6.67
CA GLY A 692 14.75 -14.83 6.83
C GLY A 692 15.79 -14.66 7.94
N TYR A 693 15.88 -13.44 8.46
CA TYR A 693 16.82 -13.10 9.53
C TYR A 693 16.47 -13.76 10.88
N PRO A 694 17.39 -14.42 11.57
CA PRO A 694 17.10 -15.09 12.85
C PRO A 694 16.51 -14.18 13.91
N ASN A 695 16.84 -12.89 13.88
CA ASN A 695 16.35 -11.92 14.85
C ASN A 695 14.82 -11.72 14.76
N THR A 696 14.22 -11.93 13.61
CA THR A 696 12.75 -11.91 13.46
C THR A 696 12.11 -12.96 14.35
N ILE A 697 12.60 -14.21 14.30
CA ILE A 697 12.04 -15.29 15.14
C ILE A 697 12.42 -15.09 16.62
N LYS A 698 13.66 -14.66 16.92
CA LYS A 698 14.06 -14.35 18.31
C LYS A 698 13.12 -13.34 18.96
N LYS A 699 12.75 -12.28 18.24
CA LYS A 699 11.78 -11.30 18.72
C LYS A 699 10.40 -11.91 19.01
N LEU A 700 9.90 -12.75 18.11
CA LEU A 700 8.58 -13.38 18.26
C LEU A 700 8.51 -14.33 19.46
N VAL A 701 9.61 -15.02 19.79
CA VAL A 701 9.63 -16.04 20.86
C VAL A 701 10.21 -15.53 22.19
N PHE A 702 10.74 -14.33 22.26
CA PHE A 702 11.50 -13.83 23.40
C PHE A 702 10.74 -13.87 24.73
N ASP A 703 9.47 -13.48 24.72
CA ASP A 703 8.64 -13.41 25.92
C ASP A 703 8.04 -14.77 26.33
N TYR A 704 8.20 -15.81 25.52
CA TYR A 704 7.72 -17.15 25.88
C TYR A 704 8.65 -17.79 26.90
N LYS A 705 8.08 -18.49 27.88
CA LYS A 705 8.83 -19.26 28.85
C LYS A 705 9.71 -20.31 28.17
N GLY A 706 10.99 -20.31 28.51
CA GLY A 706 11.97 -21.25 27.96
C GLY A 706 12.44 -20.90 26.53
N SER A 707 12.35 -19.63 26.13
CA SER A 707 12.85 -19.14 24.84
C SER A 707 14.38 -19.34 24.67
N ASP A 708 15.13 -19.44 25.75
CA ASP A 708 16.57 -19.73 25.79
C ASP A 708 16.96 -21.11 25.25
N ARG A 709 16.01 -22.04 25.20
CA ARG A 709 16.22 -23.38 24.61
C ARG A 709 16.19 -23.40 23.10
N PHE A 710 15.74 -22.30 22.44
CA PHE A 710 15.72 -22.16 20.98
C PHE A 710 17.11 -21.82 20.44
N ARG A 711 17.54 -22.56 19.42
CA ARG A 711 18.66 -22.24 18.57
C ARG A 711 18.13 -21.93 17.18
N ILE A 712 18.13 -20.64 16.84
CA ILE A 712 17.49 -20.13 15.62
C ILE A 712 18.58 -19.87 14.59
N LYS A 713 18.39 -20.43 13.39
CA LYS A 713 19.18 -20.26 12.19
C LYS A 713 18.39 -19.51 11.12
N GLY A 714 19.09 -18.81 10.27
CA GLY A 714 18.50 -18.06 9.14
C GLY A 714 19.59 -17.31 8.38
N TYR A 715 19.19 -16.36 7.56
CA TYR A 715 20.10 -15.55 6.76
C TYR A 715 20.92 -14.59 7.64
N GLU A 716 22.24 -14.63 7.48
CA GLU A 716 23.22 -13.85 8.30
C GLU A 716 24.05 -12.89 7.41
N GLU A 717 23.50 -12.42 6.30
CA GLU A 717 24.15 -11.53 5.32
C GLU A 717 25.39 -12.14 4.62
N GLU A 718 25.55 -13.45 4.65
CA GLU A 718 26.65 -14.15 3.96
C GLU A 718 26.30 -14.48 2.50
N GLY A 719 25.75 -13.49 1.79
CA GLY A 719 25.39 -13.60 0.38
C GLY A 719 26.60 -13.71 -0.54
N SER A 720 26.47 -14.48 -1.61
CA SER A 720 27.56 -14.69 -2.58
C SER A 720 27.04 -15.27 -3.90
N THR A 721 27.86 -15.24 -4.93
CA THR A 721 27.73 -16.13 -6.09
C THR A 721 28.32 -17.49 -5.74
N THR A 722 27.49 -18.52 -5.71
CA THR A 722 27.86 -19.86 -5.24
C THR A 722 26.86 -20.90 -5.76
N THR A 723 26.55 -21.94 -4.98
CA THR A 723 25.49 -22.93 -5.28
C THR A 723 24.37 -22.82 -4.25
N PRO A 724 23.14 -23.30 -4.55
CA PRO A 724 22.02 -23.23 -3.62
C PRO A 724 22.33 -23.80 -2.23
N PHE A 725 22.98 -24.94 -2.17
CA PHE A 725 23.33 -25.54 -0.89
C PHE A 725 24.42 -24.78 -0.15
N ASP A 726 25.42 -24.24 -0.87
CA ASP A 726 26.48 -23.43 -0.26
C ASP A 726 25.94 -22.11 0.32
N MET A 727 24.85 -21.58 -0.22
CA MET A 727 24.14 -20.47 0.43
C MET A 727 23.67 -20.83 1.84
N GLY A 728 23.07 -22.02 1.97
CA GLY A 728 22.72 -22.57 3.28
C GLY A 728 23.94 -22.88 4.17
N VAL A 729 25.05 -23.32 3.58
CA VAL A 729 26.31 -23.54 4.31
C VAL A 729 26.86 -22.24 4.88
N ARG A 730 26.94 -21.18 4.09
CA ARG A 730 27.43 -19.87 4.51
C ARG A 730 26.60 -19.25 5.64
N ASN A 731 25.30 -19.41 5.58
CA ASN A 731 24.35 -18.86 6.54
C ASN A 731 24.02 -19.82 7.70
N GLY A 732 24.65 -21.00 7.75
CA GLY A 732 24.44 -21.98 8.81
C GLY A 732 23.07 -22.66 8.82
N THR A 733 22.31 -22.63 7.71
CA THR A 733 20.99 -23.21 7.54
C THR A 733 21.00 -24.58 6.86
N SER A 734 22.18 -25.08 6.44
CA SER A 734 22.31 -26.38 5.76
C SER A 734 22.06 -27.55 6.70
N ARG A 735 21.68 -28.70 6.13
CA ARG A 735 21.44 -29.98 6.86
C ARG A 735 22.60 -30.37 7.78
N TYR A 736 23.83 -30.09 7.42
CA TYR A 736 25.00 -30.40 8.24
C TYR A 736 25.08 -29.55 9.49
N HIS A 737 24.82 -28.25 9.37
CA HIS A 737 24.76 -27.33 10.51
C HIS A 737 23.64 -27.66 11.47
N LEU A 738 22.48 -28.06 10.94
CA LEU A 738 21.32 -28.44 11.76
C LEU A 738 21.60 -29.73 12.54
N VAL A 739 22.31 -30.71 11.96
CA VAL A 739 22.78 -31.90 12.67
C VAL A 739 23.72 -31.56 13.81
N ILE A 740 24.70 -30.66 13.58
CA ILE A 740 25.59 -30.15 14.65
C ILE A 740 24.77 -29.51 15.77
N ASP A 741 23.83 -28.67 15.45
CA ASP A 741 23.01 -27.94 16.45
C ASP A 741 22.09 -28.89 17.21
N MET A 742 21.49 -29.92 16.58
CA MET A 742 20.73 -30.95 17.26
C MET A 742 21.62 -31.80 18.19
N ALA A 743 22.79 -32.21 17.72
CA ALA A 743 23.74 -32.96 18.54
C ALA A 743 24.19 -32.13 19.76
N TYR A 744 24.41 -30.84 19.60
CA TYR A 744 24.72 -29.96 20.72
C TYR A 744 23.59 -29.85 21.74
N LYS A 745 22.33 -29.70 21.31
CA LYS A 745 21.16 -29.68 22.21
C LYS A 745 20.99 -31.03 22.94
N LEU A 746 21.19 -32.16 22.26
CA LEU A 746 21.13 -33.50 22.85
C LEU A 746 22.22 -33.72 23.90
N PHE A 747 23.44 -33.21 23.64
CA PHE A 747 24.55 -33.23 24.59
C PHE A 747 24.23 -32.38 25.83
N GLN A 748 23.76 -31.13 25.65
CA GLN A 748 23.37 -30.28 26.77
C GLN A 748 22.30 -30.91 27.68
N GLN A 749 21.42 -31.71 27.11
CA GLN A 749 20.34 -32.42 27.83
C GLN A 749 20.79 -33.77 28.40
N GLY A 750 22.05 -34.18 28.20
CA GLY A 750 22.58 -35.49 28.67
C GLY A 750 21.99 -36.71 27.93
N VAL A 751 21.41 -36.49 26.74
CA VAL A 751 20.88 -37.61 25.90
C VAL A 751 22.01 -38.35 25.18
N ILE A 752 23.06 -37.62 24.78
CA ILE A 752 24.30 -38.16 24.22
C ILE A 752 25.50 -37.69 25.05
N ASP A 753 26.59 -38.44 25.03
CA ASP A 753 27.82 -38.12 25.70
C ASP A 753 28.74 -37.19 24.85
N GLU A 754 29.82 -36.66 25.45
CA GLU A 754 30.78 -35.78 24.77
C GLU A 754 31.46 -36.47 23.58
N THR A 755 31.78 -37.75 23.69
CA THR A 755 32.39 -38.52 22.60
C THR A 755 31.52 -38.59 21.36
N GLN A 756 30.24 -38.86 21.56
CA GLN A 756 29.25 -38.90 20.48
C GLN A 756 29.07 -37.52 19.87
N HIS A 757 28.94 -36.47 20.69
CA HIS A 757 28.82 -35.08 20.23
C HIS A 757 30.03 -34.66 19.36
N VAL A 758 31.27 -34.92 19.85
CA VAL A 758 32.51 -34.56 19.12
C VAL A 758 32.61 -35.34 17.81
N ALA A 759 32.29 -36.65 17.82
CA ALA A 759 32.34 -37.47 16.61
C ALA A 759 31.36 -36.97 15.52
N ILE A 760 30.11 -36.68 15.88
CA ILE A 760 29.11 -36.16 14.96
C ILE A 760 29.52 -34.79 14.41
N THR A 761 29.96 -33.90 15.28
CA THR A 761 30.39 -32.56 14.89
C THR A 761 31.57 -32.63 13.89
N THR A 762 32.55 -33.51 14.17
CA THR A 762 33.72 -33.71 13.30
C THR A 762 33.32 -34.27 11.93
N ASP A 763 32.42 -35.24 11.86
CA ASP A 763 31.90 -35.79 10.59
C ASP A 763 31.19 -34.71 9.78
N MET A 764 30.30 -33.91 10.40
CA MET A 764 29.58 -32.87 9.70
C MET A 764 30.51 -31.75 9.18
N LEU A 765 31.50 -31.35 9.97
CA LEU A 765 32.53 -30.40 9.56
C LEU A 765 33.35 -30.92 8.38
N GLN A 766 33.69 -32.22 8.37
CA GLN A 766 34.40 -32.83 7.26
C GLN A 766 33.53 -32.79 5.96
N ARG A 767 32.24 -33.12 6.07
CA ARG A 767 31.31 -33.06 4.93
C ARG A 767 31.18 -31.63 4.37
N LEU A 768 31.20 -30.60 5.20
CA LEU A 768 31.23 -29.20 4.76
C LEU A 768 32.51 -28.86 3.96
N VAL A 769 33.66 -29.40 4.40
CA VAL A 769 34.94 -29.23 3.68
C VAL A 769 34.89 -29.96 2.34
N ASP A 770 34.40 -31.19 2.31
CA ASP A 770 34.30 -32.02 1.11
C ASP A 770 33.34 -31.36 0.10
N HIS A 771 32.19 -30.89 0.55
CA HIS A 771 31.26 -30.11 -0.27
C HIS A 771 31.93 -28.87 -0.90
N ARG A 772 32.62 -28.05 -0.08
CA ARG A 772 33.35 -26.87 -0.59
C ARG A 772 34.37 -27.22 -1.66
N ASN A 773 35.09 -28.31 -1.47
CA ASN A 773 36.07 -28.78 -2.46
C ASN A 773 35.39 -29.25 -3.75
N TYR A 774 34.25 -29.95 -3.63
CA TYR A 774 33.48 -30.42 -4.76
C TYR A 774 32.94 -29.25 -5.62
N ILE A 775 32.28 -28.26 -5.01
CA ILE A 775 31.70 -27.11 -5.75
C ILE A 775 32.80 -26.26 -6.39
N LYS A 776 33.98 -26.12 -5.78
CA LYS A 776 35.13 -25.43 -6.38
C LYS A 776 35.64 -26.14 -7.63
N ALA A 777 35.57 -27.48 -7.65
CA ALA A 777 36.05 -28.27 -8.77
C ALA A 777 35.00 -28.40 -9.87
N ASN A 778 33.69 -28.44 -9.54
CA ASN A 778 32.63 -28.79 -10.46
C ASN A 778 31.68 -27.63 -10.79
N GLY A 779 31.62 -26.56 -10.00
CA GLY A 779 30.75 -25.42 -10.21
C GLY A 779 29.25 -25.65 -9.89
N VAL A 780 28.90 -26.83 -9.35
CA VAL A 780 27.54 -27.24 -9.01
C VAL A 780 27.52 -28.05 -7.72
N ASP A 781 26.39 -28.15 -7.08
CA ASP A 781 26.23 -29.03 -5.92
C ASP A 781 26.33 -30.51 -6.31
N PRO A 782 26.78 -31.41 -5.42
CA PRO A 782 26.69 -32.85 -5.64
C PRO A 782 25.24 -33.30 -5.91
N GLU A 783 25.06 -34.24 -6.83
CA GLU A 783 23.75 -34.79 -7.19
C GLU A 783 22.96 -35.32 -5.97
N SER A 784 23.64 -35.91 -5.03
CA SER A 784 23.06 -36.42 -3.75
C SER A 784 22.49 -35.29 -2.85
N ILE A 785 22.91 -34.06 -3.08
CA ILE A 785 22.41 -32.85 -2.37
C ILE A 785 21.31 -32.20 -3.20
N GLU A 786 21.56 -31.86 -4.46
CA GLU A 786 20.61 -31.15 -5.32
C GLU A 786 19.35 -31.97 -5.59
N ASN A 787 19.48 -33.28 -5.83
CA ASN A 787 18.38 -34.19 -6.12
C ASN A 787 17.94 -35.01 -4.89
N TRP A 788 18.25 -34.52 -3.69
CA TRP A 788 17.84 -35.20 -2.48
C TRP A 788 16.31 -35.42 -2.44
N VAL A 789 15.88 -36.61 -2.09
CA VAL A 789 14.47 -37.01 -1.93
C VAL A 789 14.22 -37.60 -0.57
N TRP A 790 12.99 -37.44 -0.09
CA TRP A 790 12.53 -38.08 1.14
C TRP A 790 12.28 -39.59 0.88
N THR A 791 12.86 -40.45 1.67
CA THR A 791 12.83 -41.93 1.48
C THR A 791 12.08 -42.69 2.56
N ARG A 792 11.22 -42.05 3.35
CA ARG A 792 10.45 -42.72 4.39
C ARG A 792 9.01 -42.91 4.02
#